data_3b0fdad7bbb86e4297a5594ff4333243
#
_entry.id   3b0fdad7bbb86e4297a5594ff4333243
#
_cell.length_a   1.000
_cell.length_b   1.000
_cell.length_c   1.000
_cell.angle_alpha   90.00
_cell.angle_beta   90.00
_cell.angle_gamma   90.00
#
_symmetry.space_group_name_H-M   'P 1'
#
loop_
_entity.id
_entity.type
_entity.pdbx_description
1 polymer ?
#
loop_
_entity_poly.entity_id
_entity_poly.type
_entity_poly.pdbx_seq_one_letter_code
_entity_poly.pdbx_strand_id
1 'polypeptide(L)'
;MKHKSLMKKFLIIFILIPCAVFAQTNSDTDSTKTLENIIVQAYEQNRSLIDVAAPVSVTGQAQLNRFANMSILPALNITPGVSMEERSPGSYRLNIRGSSLRSPFGVRDVKIYLDDIPLTDPSGNTYLNQLSFYNFNSIEIIKGPASSLYGAGIGGAMLIHTLPANWHQGISAAYTYGSFNTNNINVNVKTGDSDHENSFNYSHQSSDGYRQQSKMRRDIGTWESVLKVNNKQTLRAYMSYSDLYYQTPGALTLSQYNADPKQARPGSGSQPGAVENKAAIYQKTFLAGFSNEYVFNDHWHNTTSLYGSYTDFTNPGIRVYEYRTEPHFGGRSVFEHKKQIGKTALQLDFGAEAQMGFFNTRDYGNQQGVADSLQSDDKLNNWQYMFFAQANFELPHGWTITGGVSLNKSSIEDVDLYARPSTTQTRVFNNQLPPHIAVLKQLKQHLSVYASVARGFSPPTVSEVLRSDGLFSTNLQPEDGMNYEVGFKGTLLHSKLFFDVSGFLFDLKNTIVQRIDTNGVYYYVNAGSTNQNGVETYASYQLVDMPHHFISSAKVWGSYAWHDFHYGDFKQVNSDFSKNKLPGAAPNVVVAGLDLNTKAGCYVSVTYNYTDKIALNDANAAYAASYNLLGARLGYKKDVSKKINAEIFAAADNIFDTNYSLGNDINAAVGRYYNAAPGRNYMVGMVFRFNND
;
A
#
# COMPACT_ATOMS: atom_id res chain seq x y z
N MET A 1 -46.58 14.32 -7.39
CA MET A 1 -46.93 12.89 -7.21
C MET A 1 -45.76 12.21 -6.53
N LYS A 2 -46.05 11.60 -5.37
CA LYS A 2 -45.07 11.05 -4.44
C LYS A 2 -44.51 9.72 -4.95
N HIS A 3 -43.18 9.59 -5.13
CA HIS A 3 -42.55 8.29 -5.14
C HIS A 3 -41.85 8.08 -3.78
N LYS A 4 -42.48 7.24 -2.97
CA LYS A 4 -41.94 6.71 -1.73
C LYS A 4 -40.82 5.72 -2.04
N SER A 5 -39.64 6.03 -1.59
CA SER A 5 -38.50 5.10 -1.49
C SER A 5 -38.87 3.94 -0.57
N LEU A 6 -38.84 2.73 -1.11
CA LEU A 6 -38.96 1.49 -0.36
C LEU A 6 -37.56 1.09 0.16
N MET A 7 -37.17 1.68 1.28
CA MET A 7 -36.01 1.22 2.06
C MET A 7 -36.46 0.03 2.91
N LYS A 8 -36.48 -1.17 2.33
CA LYS A 8 -36.72 -2.41 3.09
C LYS A 8 -35.44 -2.80 3.81
N LYS A 9 -35.57 -2.70 5.12
CA LYS A 9 -34.66 -3.20 6.16
C LYS A 9 -34.28 -4.66 5.88
N PHE A 10 -33.04 -4.91 5.49
CA PHE A 10 -32.46 -6.24 5.62
C PHE A 10 -31.96 -6.38 7.06
N LEU A 11 -32.84 -6.87 7.92
CA LEU A 11 -32.52 -7.36 9.24
C LEU A 11 -31.89 -8.75 9.02
N ILE A 12 -30.56 -8.87 9.13
CA ILE A 12 -29.90 -10.18 9.14
C ILE A 12 -30.16 -10.78 10.53
N ILE A 13 -31.13 -11.67 10.59
CA ILE A 13 -31.41 -12.50 11.74
C ILE A 13 -30.32 -13.58 11.79
N PHE A 14 -29.40 -13.48 12.74
CA PHE A 14 -28.54 -14.58 13.14
C PHE A 14 -29.42 -15.65 13.80
N ILE A 15 -29.79 -16.68 13.05
CA ILE A 15 -30.43 -17.87 13.59
C ILE A 15 -29.33 -18.66 14.30
N LEU A 16 -29.32 -18.62 15.63
CA LEU A 16 -28.59 -19.51 16.50
C LEU A 16 -29.25 -20.91 16.44
N ILE A 17 -28.68 -21.82 15.68
CA ILE A 17 -29.02 -23.22 15.75
C ILE A 17 -28.06 -23.85 16.77
N PRO A 18 -28.54 -24.47 17.87
CA PRO A 18 -27.71 -25.21 18.77
C PRO A 18 -27.40 -26.57 18.14
N CYS A 19 -26.20 -26.76 17.60
CA CYS A 19 -25.68 -28.09 17.26
C CYS A 19 -25.18 -28.77 18.52
N ALA A 20 -25.81 -29.88 18.88
CA ALA A 20 -25.36 -30.78 19.92
C ALA A 20 -24.00 -31.38 19.58
N VAL A 21 -23.05 -31.22 20.50
CA VAL A 21 -21.68 -31.72 20.41
C VAL A 21 -21.68 -33.21 20.77
N PHE A 22 -21.36 -34.07 19.81
CA PHE A 22 -20.84 -35.41 20.12
C PHE A 22 -19.32 -35.34 20.12
N ALA A 23 -18.73 -35.46 21.30
CA ALA A 23 -17.30 -35.60 21.46
C ALA A 23 -16.85 -37.00 20.98
N GLN A 24 -15.97 -37.02 19.99
CA GLN A 24 -15.08 -38.17 19.76
C GLN A 24 -13.65 -37.66 19.74
N THR A 25 -12.90 -38.13 20.71
CA THR A 25 -11.45 -37.98 20.83
C THR A 25 -10.78 -38.92 19.84
N ASN A 26 -10.08 -38.37 18.84
CA ASN A 26 -8.96 -39.03 18.19
C ASN A 26 -7.88 -38.01 17.96
N SER A 27 -6.74 -38.26 18.59
CA SER A 27 -5.50 -37.49 18.45
C SER A 27 -4.82 -37.92 17.15
N ASP A 28 -4.91 -37.07 16.12
CA ASP A 28 -3.94 -37.06 15.03
C ASP A 28 -3.38 -35.67 14.90
N THR A 29 -2.09 -35.58 15.18
CA THR A 29 -1.27 -34.36 15.01
C THR A 29 -1.07 -34.12 13.53
N ASP A 30 -2.00 -33.41 12.91
CA ASP A 30 -1.78 -32.75 11.63
C ASP A 30 -1.89 -31.24 11.81
N SER A 31 -0.84 -30.55 11.39
CA SER A 31 -0.61 -29.16 11.69
C SER A 31 -1.65 -28.25 11.02
N THR A 32 -2.75 -28.02 11.70
CA THR A 32 -3.56 -26.82 11.45
C THR A 32 -2.66 -25.62 11.71
N LYS A 33 -2.24 -24.91 10.66
CA LYS A 33 -1.66 -23.56 10.80
C LYS A 33 -2.76 -22.66 11.33
N THR A 34 -2.91 -22.65 12.64
CA THR A 34 -3.81 -21.76 13.35
C THR A 34 -3.38 -20.31 13.06
N LEU A 35 -4.34 -19.41 12.93
CA LEU A 35 -4.12 -17.96 12.78
C LEU A 35 -3.29 -17.35 13.93
N GLU A 36 -2.91 -18.15 14.91
CA GLU A 36 -2.19 -17.77 16.12
C GLU A 36 -0.73 -17.40 15.92
N ASN A 37 -0.10 -17.85 14.84
CA ASN A 37 1.35 -17.77 14.64
C ASN A 37 1.76 -16.86 13.48
N ILE A 38 1.01 -15.79 13.21
CA ILE A 38 1.47 -14.77 12.28
C ILE A 38 2.54 -13.96 13.00
N ILE A 39 3.80 -14.24 12.67
CA ILE A 39 4.94 -13.43 13.11
C ILE A 39 5.01 -12.20 12.23
N VAL A 40 5.17 -11.03 12.82
CA VAL A 40 5.32 -9.75 12.15
C VAL A 40 6.68 -9.13 12.49
N GLN A 41 7.26 -8.43 11.53
CA GLN A 41 8.51 -7.68 11.70
C GLN A 41 8.27 -6.22 12.05
N ALA A 42 7.01 -5.81 12.05
CA ALA A 42 6.61 -4.46 12.42
C ALA A 42 7.28 -4.00 13.73
N TYR A 43 7.82 -2.79 13.70
CA TYR A 43 8.61 -2.20 14.80
C TYR A 43 9.85 -3.00 15.19
N GLU A 44 10.49 -3.73 14.25
CA GLU A 44 11.67 -4.57 14.46
C GLU A 44 11.47 -5.66 15.56
N GLN A 45 10.21 -6.03 15.86
CA GLN A 45 9.92 -6.86 17.03
C GLN A 45 10.02 -8.37 16.77
N ASN A 46 9.77 -8.82 15.55
CA ASN A 46 9.73 -10.24 15.16
C ASN A 46 8.90 -11.08 16.15
N ARG A 47 7.62 -10.71 16.34
CA ARG A 47 6.69 -11.27 17.33
C ARG A 47 5.38 -11.70 16.70
N SER A 48 4.61 -12.48 17.47
CA SER A 48 3.22 -12.75 17.12
C SER A 48 2.42 -11.46 16.98
N LEU A 49 1.58 -11.35 15.94
CA LEU A 49 0.73 -10.19 15.67
C LEU A 49 -0.09 -9.75 16.90
N ILE A 50 -0.56 -10.71 17.72
CA ILE A 50 -1.34 -10.39 18.93
C ILE A 50 -0.51 -9.77 20.05
N ASP A 51 0.82 -9.87 20.00
CA ASP A 51 1.73 -9.36 21.05
C ASP A 51 2.38 -8.02 20.65
N VAL A 52 2.02 -7.45 19.50
CA VAL A 52 2.51 -6.13 19.06
C VAL A 52 1.55 -5.03 19.51
N ALA A 53 2.05 -4.04 20.24
CA ALA A 53 1.25 -2.93 20.78
C ALA A 53 0.98 -1.82 19.72
N ALA A 54 0.50 -2.21 18.55
CA ALA A 54 0.23 -1.31 17.43
C ALA A 54 -0.82 -1.89 16.47
N PRO A 55 -1.49 -1.06 15.65
CA PRO A 55 -2.44 -1.48 14.63
C PRO A 55 -1.71 -2.02 13.38
N VAL A 56 -1.22 -3.24 13.46
CA VAL A 56 -0.56 -3.92 12.35
C VAL A 56 -1.54 -4.87 11.68
N SER A 57 -1.63 -4.79 10.36
CA SER A 57 -2.39 -5.74 9.55
C SER A 57 -1.47 -6.50 8.61
N VAL A 58 -1.75 -7.78 8.39
CA VAL A 58 -0.94 -8.64 7.52
C VAL A 58 -1.78 -9.16 6.37
N THR A 59 -1.31 -8.93 5.15
CA THR A 59 -1.83 -9.54 3.92
C THR A 59 -0.86 -10.63 3.49
N GLY A 60 -1.19 -11.88 3.78
CA GLY A 60 -0.35 -13.03 3.43
C GLY A 60 -0.66 -13.61 2.06
N GLN A 61 0.06 -14.67 1.69
CA GLN A 61 -0.09 -15.32 0.38
C GLN A 61 -1.51 -15.77 0.03
N ALA A 62 -2.29 -16.21 1.03
CA ALA A 62 -3.66 -16.61 0.80
C ALA A 62 -4.53 -15.46 0.26
N GLN A 63 -4.39 -14.26 0.84
CA GLN A 63 -5.09 -13.05 0.37
C GLN A 63 -4.52 -12.56 -0.97
N LEU A 64 -3.20 -12.55 -1.15
CA LEU A 64 -2.55 -12.16 -2.41
C LEU A 64 -3.00 -13.07 -3.56
N ASN A 65 -2.95 -14.38 -3.38
CA ASN A 65 -3.34 -15.37 -4.40
C ASN A 65 -4.85 -15.38 -4.70
N ARG A 66 -5.69 -14.88 -3.78
CA ARG A 66 -7.13 -14.75 -3.97
C ARG A 66 -7.50 -13.93 -5.20
N PHE A 67 -6.67 -12.95 -5.59
CA PHE A 67 -6.95 -11.95 -6.62
C PHE A 67 -6.03 -12.02 -7.86
N ALA A 68 -5.58 -13.20 -8.22
CA ALA A 68 -4.82 -13.46 -9.47
C ALA A 68 -3.48 -12.71 -9.61
N ASN A 69 -2.95 -12.04 -8.59
CA ASN A 69 -1.63 -11.41 -8.52
C ASN A 69 -1.27 -10.43 -9.67
N MET A 70 -2.25 -9.96 -10.45
CA MET A 70 -2.04 -8.93 -11.46
C MET A 70 -1.94 -7.54 -10.84
N SER A 71 -2.60 -7.34 -9.70
CA SER A 71 -2.57 -6.13 -8.89
C SER A 71 -2.69 -6.50 -7.42
N ILE A 72 -1.98 -5.78 -6.55
CA ILE A 72 -2.15 -5.92 -5.09
C ILE A 72 -3.35 -5.13 -4.55
N LEU A 73 -3.95 -4.28 -5.38
CA LEU A 73 -5.04 -3.38 -5.00
C LEU A 73 -6.20 -4.11 -4.30
N PRO A 74 -6.77 -5.20 -4.86
CA PRO A 74 -7.89 -5.88 -4.19
C PRO A 74 -7.47 -6.54 -2.86
N ALA A 75 -6.23 -7.03 -2.77
CA ALA A 75 -5.71 -7.66 -1.55
C ALA A 75 -5.46 -6.66 -0.42
N LEU A 76 -4.97 -5.45 -0.74
CA LEU A 76 -4.79 -4.38 0.25
C LEU A 76 -6.13 -3.80 0.71
N ASN A 77 -7.11 -3.69 -0.17
CA ASN A 77 -8.42 -3.14 0.15
C ASN A 77 -9.28 -4.04 1.07
N ILE A 78 -8.83 -5.23 1.41
CA ILE A 78 -9.39 -6.05 2.51
C ILE A 78 -9.03 -5.43 3.87
N THR A 79 -7.90 -4.74 3.97
CA THR A 79 -7.38 -4.19 5.23
C THR A 79 -8.20 -2.98 5.65
N PRO A 80 -8.83 -2.97 6.84
CA PRO A 80 -9.63 -1.83 7.28
C PRO A 80 -8.73 -0.59 7.48
N GLY A 81 -9.21 0.57 7.01
CA GLY A 81 -8.47 1.84 7.05
C GLY A 81 -7.43 2.00 5.95
N VAL A 82 -7.29 1.03 5.05
CA VAL A 82 -6.41 1.07 3.88
C VAL A 82 -7.25 1.10 2.61
N SER A 83 -6.92 1.99 1.70
CA SER A 83 -7.51 2.06 0.36
C SER A 83 -6.43 2.26 -0.67
N MET A 84 -6.28 1.30 -1.56
CA MET A 84 -5.46 1.44 -2.74
C MET A 84 -6.34 1.76 -3.93
N GLU A 85 -5.93 2.72 -4.74
CA GLU A 85 -6.68 3.22 -5.88
C GLU A 85 -5.84 3.16 -7.15
N GLU A 86 -6.51 3.12 -8.30
CA GLU A 86 -5.87 3.09 -9.60
C GLU A 86 -6.61 4.05 -10.56
N ARG A 87 -5.97 5.15 -10.94
CA ARG A 87 -6.54 6.17 -11.83
C ARG A 87 -6.51 5.77 -13.31
N SER A 88 -5.52 5.00 -13.68
CA SER A 88 -5.34 4.34 -14.98
C SER A 88 -4.48 3.09 -14.74
N PRO A 89 -4.49 2.08 -15.63
CA PRO A 89 -3.70 0.89 -15.42
C PRO A 89 -2.24 1.20 -15.10
N GLY A 90 -1.76 0.75 -13.93
CA GLY A 90 -0.40 1.02 -13.43
C GLY A 90 -0.21 2.33 -12.67
N SER A 91 -1.21 3.20 -12.57
CA SER A 91 -1.15 4.44 -11.79
C SER A 91 -1.75 4.25 -10.39
N TYR A 92 -0.96 3.73 -9.47
CA TYR A 92 -1.40 3.41 -8.11
C TYR A 92 -1.29 4.58 -7.15
N ARG A 93 -2.23 4.63 -6.21
CA ARG A 93 -2.25 5.54 -5.07
C ARG A 93 -2.64 4.74 -3.83
N LEU A 94 -1.88 4.87 -2.74
CA LEU A 94 -2.15 4.23 -1.46
C LEU A 94 -2.60 5.27 -0.44
N ASN A 95 -3.70 4.97 0.22
CA ASN A 95 -4.27 5.78 1.29
C ASN A 95 -4.37 4.94 2.57
N ILE A 96 -3.77 5.41 3.64
CA ILE A 96 -3.93 4.86 4.98
C ILE A 96 -4.48 5.98 5.86
N ARG A 97 -5.72 5.81 6.37
CA ARG A 97 -6.38 6.75 7.28
C ARG A 97 -6.39 8.20 6.77
N GLY A 98 -6.66 8.41 5.47
CA GLY A 98 -6.74 9.76 4.88
C GLY A 98 -5.42 10.33 4.36
N SER A 99 -4.32 9.58 4.35
CA SER A 99 -2.99 10.05 3.92
C SER A 99 -2.91 10.47 2.44
N SER A 100 -3.91 10.18 1.61
CA SER A 100 -3.90 10.53 0.18
C SER A 100 -4.33 11.96 -0.13
N LEU A 101 -4.69 12.78 0.87
CA LEU A 101 -5.20 14.14 0.68
C LEU A 101 -4.22 15.03 -0.11
N ARG A 102 -2.92 14.84 0.08
CA ARG A 102 -1.84 15.55 -0.63
C ARG A 102 -1.27 14.78 -1.83
N SER A 103 -1.75 13.59 -2.12
CA SER A 103 -1.17 12.69 -3.12
C SER A 103 -2.10 12.49 -4.31
N PRO A 104 -2.08 13.36 -5.33
CA PRO A 104 -2.89 13.19 -6.53
C PRO A 104 -2.43 12.00 -7.37
N PHE A 105 -1.17 11.58 -7.27
CA PHE A 105 -0.57 10.41 -7.92
C PHE A 105 0.64 9.91 -7.13
N GLY A 106 0.96 8.63 -7.29
CA GLY A 106 2.02 7.96 -6.54
C GLY A 106 1.61 7.63 -5.10
N VAL A 107 2.56 7.18 -4.31
CA VAL A 107 2.39 6.89 -2.88
C VAL A 107 3.24 7.86 -2.09
N ARG A 108 2.60 8.65 -1.24
CA ARG A 108 3.21 9.62 -0.33
C ARG A 108 2.68 9.40 1.07
N ASP A 109 3.33 9.93 2.08
CA ASP A 109 2.95 9.81 3.50
C ASP A 109 2.94 8.39 4.07
N VAL A 110 3.38 7.41 3.29
CA VAL A 110 3.57 6.03 3.72
C VAL A 110 4.99 5.62 3.39
N LYS A 111 5.76 5.25 4.41
CA LYS A 111 7.12 4.75 4.20
C LYS A 111 7.06 3.27 3.81
N ILE A 112 7.69 2.89 2.71
CA ILE A 112 7.64 1.52 2.18
C ILE A 112 9.03 0.90 2.17
N TYR A 113 9.09 -0.34 2.63
CA TYR A 113 10.29 -1.17 2.61
C TYR A 113 10.04 -2.45 1.81
N LEU A 114 11.04 -2.91 1.10
CA LEU A 114 11.10 -4.23 0.48
C LEU A 114 12.17 -5.03 1.23
N ASP A 115 11.73 -5.99 2.03
CA ASP A 115 12.57 -6.62 3.04
C ASP A 115 13.29 -5.53 3.87
N ASP A 116 14.64 -5.49 3.84
CA ASP A 116 15.43 -4.49 4.58
C ASP A 116 15.75 -3.21 3.77
N ILE A 117 15.20 -3.07 2.54
CA ILE A 117 15.54 -1.99 1.62
C ILE A 117 14.44 -0.92 1.63
N PRO A 118 14.73 0.35 2.00
CA PRO A 118 13.80 1.45 1.84
C PRO A 118 13.46 1.68 0.36
N LEU A 119 12.17 1.52 -0.03
CA LEU A 119 11.69 1.79 -1.38
C LEU A 119 11.25 3.24 -1.57
N THR A 120 10.77 3.88 -0.49
CA THR A 120 10.42 5.30 -0.53
C THR A 120 11.70 6.09 -0.77
N ASP A 121 11.73 6.83 -1.88
CA ASP A 121 12.87 7.63 -2.29
C ASP A 121 13.11 8.83 -1.34
N PRO A 122 14.26 9.52 -1.43
CA PRO A 122 14.54 10.64 -0.55
C PRO A 122 13.64 11.88 -0.80
N SER A 123 12.82 11.90 -1.86
CA SER A 123 11.78 12.90 -2.08
C SER A 123 10.46 12.57 -1.38
N GLY A 124 10.32 11.39 -0.77
CA GLY A 124 9.12 10.94 -0.09
C GLY A 124 8.09 10.25 -0.98
N ASN A 125 8.46 9.84 -2.20
CA ASN A 125 7.58 9.14 -3.14
C ASN A 125 7.93 7.66 -3.29
N THR A 126 6.95 6.82 -3.64
CA THR A 126 7.17 5.40 -3.95
C THR A 126 6.37 4.97 -5.17
N TYR A 127 7.03 4.29 -6.10
CA TYR A 127 6.43 3.72 -7.31
C TYR A 127 6.17 2.23 -7.13
N LEU A 128 4.98 1.83 -6.65
CA LEU A 128 4.60 0.42 -6.50
C LEU A 128 4.44 -0.32 -7.84
N ASN A 129 4.19 0.42 -8.92
CA ASN A 129 3.99 -0.13 -10.26
C ASN A 129 5.25 -0.77 -10.90
N GLN A 130 6.42 -0.54 -10.32
CA GLN A 130 7.70 -1.11 -10.77
C GLN A 130 8.03 -2.48 -10.12
N LEU A 131 7.15 -2.99 -9.24
CA LEU A 131 7.36 -4.24 -8.53
C LEU A 131 6.55 -5.39 -9.14
N SER A 132 7.12 -6.60 -9.16
CA SER A 132 6.40 -7.82 -9.48
C SER A 132 5.62 -8.31 -8.27
N PHE A 133 4.30 -8.27 -8.32
CA PHE A 133 3.43 -8.72 -7.21
C PHE A 133 3.46 -10.23 -6.99
N TYR A 134 3.99 -10.99 -7.95
CA TYR A 134 4.19 -12.44 -7.81
C TYR A 134 5.31 -12.82 -6.82
N ASN A 135 6.23 -11.90 -6.56
CA ASN A 135 7.33 -12.14 -5.61
C ASN A 135 6.93 -11.86 -4.16
N PHE A 136 5.76 -11.27 -3.93
CA PHE A 136 5.34 -10.94 -2.58
C PHE A 136 4.90 -12.18 -1.79
N ASN A 137 5.54 -12.44 -0.67
CA ASN A 137 5.15 -13.46 0.28
C ASN A 137 4.12 -12.93 1.28
N SER A 138 4.37 -11.75 1.82
CA SER A 138 3.44 -11.04 2.70
C SER A 138 3.67 -9.53 2.67
N ILE A 139 2.65 -8.79 3.09
CA ILE A 139 2.70 -7.35 3.25
C ILE A 139 2.20 -7.05 4.67
N GLU A 140 3.02 -6.36 5.47
CA GLU A 140 2.63 -5.83 6.76
C GLU A 140 2.32 -4.35 6.61
N ILE A 141 1.22 -3.89 7.18
CA ILE A 141 0.81 -2.48 7.16
C ILE A 141 0.68 -2.00 8.60
N ILE A 142 1.54 -1.06 8.97
CA ILE A 142 1.48 -0.34 10.23
C ILE A 142 0.65 0.91 9.96
N LYS A 143 -0.52 1.03 10.59
CA LYS A 143 -1.46 2.12 10.35
C LYS A 143 -1.27 3.25 11.36
N GLY A 144 -1.29 4.50 10.85
CA GLY A 144 -0.96 5.68 11.65
C GLY A 144 0.55 5.90 11.84
N PRO A 145 0.94 6.98 12.53
CA PRO A 145 2.34 7.40 12.59
C PRO A 145 3.29 6.33 13.15
N ALA A 146 4.28 5.95 12.36
CA ALA A 146 5.36 5.04 12.73
C ALA A 146 6.74 5.73 12.68
N SER A 147 6.73 7.06 12.78
CA SER A 147 7.89 7.92 12.54
C SER A 147 9.02 7.72 13.53
N SER A 148 8.76 7.19 14.73
CA SER A 148 9.80 6.89 15.74
C SER A 148 10.82 5.86 15.28
N LEU A 149 10.51 5.05 14.26
CA LEU A 149 11.38 3.98 13.77
C LEU A 149 11.56 3.99 12.25
N TYR A 150 10.57 4.50 11.51
CA TYR A 150 10.58 4.50 10.05
C TYR A 150 10.71 5.89 9.42
N GLY A 151 10.80 6.95 10.23
CA GLY A 151 11.00 8.33 9.76
C GLY A 151 9.73 8.96 9.21
N ALA A 152 9.88 9.78 8.18
CA ALA A 152 8.78 10.55 7.61
C ALA A 152 7.69 9.66 7.02
N GLY A 153 6.44 9.84 7.49
CA GLY A 153 5.28 9.08 7.04
C GLY A 153 4.14 9.15 8.04
N ILE A 154 3.16 10.00 7.80
CA ILE A 154 2.01 10.22 8.69
C ILE A 154 1.00 9.08 8.58
N GLY A 155 0.81 8.54 7.38
CA GLY A 155 -0.12 7.42 7.15
C GLY A 155 0.35 6.12 7.77
N GLY A 156 1.67 5.95 7.94
CA GLY A 156 2.26 4.75 8.50
C GLY A 156 3.40 4.17 7.69
N ALA A 157 3.60 2.85 7.82
CA ALA A 157 4.60 2.12 7.07
C ALA A 157 4.03 0.83 6.45
N MET A 158 4.61 0.43 5.32
CA MET A 158 4.30 -0.82 4.63
C MET A 158 5.60 -1.61 4.45
N LEU A 159 5.63 -2.82 4.99
CA LEU A 159 6.75 -3.73 4.89
C LEU A 159 6.36 -4.86 3.94
N ILE A 160 7.06 -4.98 2.83
CA ILE A 160 6.84 -5.99 1.80
C ILE A 160 7.92 -7.07 1.98
N HIS A 161 7.50 -8.31 2.20
CA HIS A 161 8.39 -9.45 2.34
C HIS A 161 8.32 -10.30 1.08
N THR A 162 9.47 -10.62 0.50
CA THR A 162 9.56 -11.39 -0.73
C THR A 162 9.90 -12.86 -0.48
N LEU A 163 10.71 -13.14 0.53
CA LEU A 163 11.21 -14.49 0.78
C LEU A 163 10.22 -15.31 1.62
N PRO A 164 9.81 -16.50 1.16
CA PRO A 164 8.98 -17.38 1.95
C PRO A 164 9.79 -18.03 3.09
N ALA A 165 9.13 -18.26 4.23
CA ALA A 165 9.74 -18.97 5.36
C ALA A 165 10.20 -20.38 5.00
N ASN A 166 9.52 -21.03 4.04
CA ASN A 166 9.86 -22.35 3.51
C ASN A 166 10.24 -22.22 2.04
N TRP A 167 11.54 -22.09 1.79
CA TRP A 167 12.07 -22.05 0.43
C TRP A 167 12.28 -23.48 -0.10
N HIS A 168 11.87 -23.71 -1.35
CA HIS A 168 12.06 -24.97 -2.06
C HIS A 168 12.53 -24.70 -3.48
N GLN A 169 13.45 -25.52 -3.98
CA GLN A 169 13.83 -25.48 -5.38
C GLN A 169 12.63 -25.78 -6.29
N GLY A 170 12.58 -25.14 -7.44
CA GLY A 170 11.53 -25.44 -8.38
C GLY A 170 11.31 -24.37 -9.44
N ILE A 171 10.32 -24.62 -10.26
CA ILE A 171 9.88 -23.71 -11.33
C ILE A 171 8.39 -23.51 -11.18
N SER A 172 7.93 -22.26 -11.23
CA SER A 172 6.53 -21.95 -11.37
C SER A 172 6.28 -21.08 -12.59
N ALA A 173 5.20 -21.37 -13.31
CA ALA A 173 4.73 -20.58 -14.43
C ALA A 173 3.24 -20.32 -14.25
N ALA A 174 2.83 -19.07 -14.47
CA ALA A 174 1.44 -18.64 -14.41
C ALA A 174 1.09 -17.86 -15.69
N TYR A 175 -0.10 -18.13 -16.21
CA TYR A 175 -0.69 -17.37 -17.31
C TYR A 175 -2.12 -16.98 -16.95
N THR A 176 -2.47 -15.73 -17.15
CA THR A 176 -3.83 -15.22 -16.98
C THR A 176 -4.24 -14.40 -18.17
N TYR A 177 -5.42 -14.70 -18.73
CA TYR A 177 -6.06 -13.93 -19.79
C TYR A 177 -7.38 -13.36 -19.26
N GLY A 178 -7.68 -12.12 -19.59
CA GLY A 178 -8.88 -11.45 -19.09
C GLY A 178 -9.49 -10.44 -20.04
N SER A 179 -10.56 -9.83 -19.59
CA SER A 179 -11.24 -8.73 -20.28
C SER A 179 -10.25 -7.62 -20.66
N PHE A 180 -10.60 -6.84 -21.67
CA PHE A 180 -9.75 -5.75 -22.22
C PHE A 180 -8.43 -6.25 -22.82
N ASN A 181 -8.44 -7.46 -23.37
CA ASN A 181 -7.23 -8.12 -23.93
C ASN A 181 -6.09 -8.17 -22.90
N THR A 182 -6.43 -8.35 -21.62
CA THR A 182 -5.43 -8.44 -20.57
C THR A 182 -4.69 -9.77 -20.66
N ASN A 183 -3.38 -9.70 -20.77
CA ASN A 183 -2.48 -10.85 -20.76
C ASN A 183 -1.49 -10.68 -19.62
N ASN A 184 -1.28 -11.72 -18.84
CA ASN A 184 -0.31 -11.71 -17.77
C ASN A 184 0.44 -13.04 -17.71
N ILE A 185 1.76 -12.97 -17.79
CA ILE A 185 2.68 -14.11 -17.75
C ILE A 185 3.60 -13.90 -16.55
N ASN A 186 3.81 -14.95 -15.77
CA ASN A 186 4.84 -14.96 -14.74
C ASN A 186 5.61 -16.28 -14.79
N VAL A 187 6.92 -16.20 -14.69
CA VAL A 187 7.81 -17.35 -14.55
C VAL A 187 8.76 -17.08 -13.40
N ASN A 188 8.83 -18.01 -12.47
CA ASN A 188 9.78 -17.96 -11.35
C ASN A 188 10.59 -19.25 -11.31
N VAL A 189 11.91 -19.11 -11.20
CA VAL A 189 12.86 -20.22 -11.10
C VAL A 189 13.61 -20.08 -9.79
N LYS A 190 13.53 -21.09 -8.93
CA LYS A 190 14.23 -21.16 -7.65
C LYS A 190 15.29 -22.24 -7.70
N THR A 191 16.56 -21.86 -7.43
CA THR A 191 17.72 -22.75 -7.48
C THR A 191 18.59 -22.57 -6.25
N GLY A 192 19.34 -23.60 -5.89
CA GLY A 192 20.24 -23.55 -4.77
C GLY A 192 19.93 -24.64 -3.73
N ASP A 193 20.32 -24.41 -2.50
CA ASP A 193 20.12 -25.29 -1.35
C ASP A 193 19.74 -24.48 -0.10
N SER A 194 19.83 -25.07 1.08
CA SER A 194 19.50 -24.42 2.35
C SER A 194 20.41 -23.24 2.71
N ASP A 195 21.59 -23.14 2.10
CA ASP A 195 22.60 -22.13 2.40
C ASP A 195 22.77 -21.11 1.27
N HIS A 196 22.36 -21.48 0.04
CA HIS A 196 22.42 -20.64 -1.15
C HIS A 196 21.07 -20.66 -1.88
N GLU A 197 20.17 -19.77 -1.51
CA GLU A 197 18.86 -19.64 -2.15
C GLU A 197 18.94 -18.59 -3.26
N ASN A 198 18.46 -18.91 -4.46
CA ASN A 198 18.32 -17.96 -5.55
C ASN A 198 16.92 -18.05 -6.15
N SER A 199 16.32 -16.90 -6.46
CA SER A 199 15.05 -16.76 -7.13
C SER A 199 15.18 -15.81 -8.31
N PHE A 200 14.81 -16.26 -9.51
CA PHE A 200 14.73 -15.45 -10.73
C PHE A 200 13.29 -15.37 -11.14
N ASN A 201 12.73 -14.18 -11.20
CA ASN A 201 11.36 -13.96 -11.63
C ASN A 201 11.31 -13.07 -12.86
N TYR A 202 10.47 -13.43 -13.80
CA TYR A 202 10.06 -12.57 -14.90
C TYR A 202 8.55 -12.48 -14.93
N SER A 203 8.03 -11.26 -15.03
CA SER A 203 6.61 -11.00 -15.23
C SER A 203 6.37 -10.06 -16.38
N HIS A 204 5.42 -10.42 -17.24
CA HIS A 204 4.89 -9.59 -18.32
C HIS A 204 3.41 -9.37 -18.11
N GLN A 205 2.95 -8.13 -18.22
CA GLN A 205 1.54 -7.77 -18.20
C GLN A 205 1.24 -6.78 -19.31
N SER A 206 0.15 -7.01 -20.05
CA SER A 206 -0.37 -6.07 -21.03
C SER A 206 -1.90 -6.03 -21.00
N SER A 207 -2.48 -4.88 -21.34
CA SER A 207 -3.93 -4.68 -21.43
C SER A 207 -4.23 -3.53 -22.37
N ASP A 208 -5.36 -3.61 -23.12
CA ASP A 208 -5.89 -2.47 -23.85
C ASP A 208 -6.58 -1.45 -22.95
N GLY A 209 -6.88 -1.84 -21.70
CA GLY A 209 -7.56 -1.02 -20.70
C GLY A 209 -9.06 -0.88 -20.93
N TYR A 210 -9.79 -0.40 -19.92
CA TYR A 210 -11.25 -0.21 -19.96
C TYR A 210 -11.66 1.04 -20.72
N ARG A 211 -10.88 2.12 -20.58
CA ARG A 211 -11.16 3.44 -21.15
C ARG A 211 -10.35 3.67 -22.44
N GLN A 212 -10.80 4.61 -23.25
CA GLN A 212 -9.93 5.19 -24.29
C GLN A 212 -8.66 5.74 -23.65
N GLN A 213 -7.51 5.63 -24.32
CA GLN A 213 -6.21 6.09 -23.82
C GLN A 213 -5.85 5.47 -22.46
N SER A 214 -6.02 4.13 -22.30
CA SER A 214 -5.70 3.42 -21.08
C SER A 214 -4.94 2.09 -21.30
N LYS A 215 -4.27 1.93 -22.45
CA LYS A 215 -3.39 0.77 -22.68
C LYS A 215 -2.24 0.74 -21.70
N MET A 216 -1.79 -0.45 -21.33
CA MET A 216 -0.61 -0.64 -20.51
C MET A 216 0.23 -1.84 -20.96
N ARG A 217 1.52 -1.76 -20.70
CA ARG A 217 2.49 -2.86 -20.79
C ARG A 217 3.49 -2.72 -19.66
N ARG A 218 3.82 -3.83 -19.02
CA ARG A 218 4.80 -3.86 -17.92
C ARG A 218 5.62 -5.14 -18.03
N ASP A 219 6.94 -5.00 -18.07
CA ASP A 219 7.91 -6.07 -18.04
C ASP A 219 8.81 -5.90 -16.81
N ILE A 220 8.93 -6.92 -15.96
CA ILE A 220 9.75 -6.86 -14.76
C ILE A 220 10.57 -8.13 -14.64
N GLY A 221 11.89 -7.98 -14.55
CA GLY A 221 12.82 -9.02 -14.16
C GLY A 221 13.33 -8.77 -12.75
N THR A 222 13.36 -9.79 -11.88
CA THR A 222 13.95 -9.71 -10.55
C THR A 222 14.88 -10.88 -10.30
N TRP A 223 15.94 -10.62 -9.55
CA TRP A 223 16.80 -11.62 -8.94
C TRP A 223 16.93 -11.35 -7.45
N GLU A 224 16.72 -12.39 -6.67
CA GLU A 224 16.86 -12.41 -5.23
C GLU A 224 17.80 -13.54 -4.84
N SER A 225 18.71 -13.27 -3.92
CA SER A 225 19.65 -14.26 -3.41
C SER A 225 19.81 -14.15 -1.92
N VAL A 226 19.84 -15.29 -1.23
CA VAL A 226 20.18 -15.41 0.18
C VAL A 226 21.36 -16.36 0.30
N LEU A 227 22.42 -15.88 0.93
CA LEU A 227 23.63 -16.64 1.21
C LEU A 227 23.86 -16.71 2.72
N LYS A 228 23.72 -17.88 3.32
CA LYS A 228 24.13 -18.16 4.69
C LYS A 228 25.63 -18.47 4.69
N VAL A 229 26.44 -17.45 4.92
CA VAL A 229 27.92 -17.58 4.94
C VAL A 229 28.38 -18.52 6.06
N ASN A 230 27.71 -18.43 7.19
CA ASN A 230 27.88 -19.28 8.37
C ASN A 230 26.67 -19.08 9.33
N ASN A 231 26.73 -19.72 10.50
CA ASN A 231 25.65 -19.62 11.52
C ASN A 231 25.46 -18.22 12.12
N LYS A 232 26.32 -17.25 11.78
CA LYS A 232 26.25 -15.88 12.30
C LYS A 232 26.02 -14.83 11.24
N GLN A 233 26.17 -15.20 9.96
CA GLN A 233 26.10 -14.22 8.89
C GLN A 233 25.25 -14.70 7.73
N THR A 234 24.25 -13.88 7.39
CA THR A 234 23.41 -14.05 6.22
C THR A 234 23.52 -12.80 5.35
N LEU A 235 23.81 -13.00 4.07
CA LEU A 235 23.82 -11.96 3.05
C LEU A 235 22.57 -12.11 2.19
N ARG A 236 21.96 -10.98 1.85
CA ARG A 236 20.84 -10.94 0.90
C ARG A 236 21.17 -9.95 -0.20
N ALA A 237 20.81 -10.28 -1.42
CA ALA A 237 20.88 -9.38 -2.56
C ALA A 237 19.55 -9.37 -3.30
N TYR A 238 19.15 -8.20 -3.73
CA TYR A 238 17.98 -7.97 -4.56
C TYR A 238 18.37 -7.12 -5.76
N MET A 239 17.94 -7.52 -6.95
CA MET A 239 18.08 -6.71 -8.17
C MET A 239 16.78 -6.80 -8.96
N SER A 240 16.32 -5.66 -9.48
CA SER A 240 15.18 -5.62 -10.38
C SER A 240 15.37 -4.61 -11.49
N TYR A 241 14.80 -4.94 -12.64
CA TYR A 241 14.62 -4.04 -13.77
C TYR A 241 13.17 -4.08 -14.21
N SER A 242 12.55 -2.90 -14.33
CA SER A 242 11.20 -2.74 -14.84
C SER A 242 11.16 -1.82 -16.04
N ASP A 243 10.37 -2.19 -17.05
CA ASP A 243 10.00 -1.37 -18.21
C ASP A 243 8.47 -1.26 -18.24
N LEU A 244 7.97 -0.09 -17.92
CA LEU A 244 6.55 0.20 -17.79
C LEU A 244 6.12 1.27 -18.80
N TYR A 245 5.04 0.98 -19.50
CA TYR A 245 4.31 1.93 -20.32
C TYR A 245 2.84 1.88 -19.93
N TYR A 246 2.22 3.02 -19.75
CA TYR A 246 0.76 3.13 -19.65
C TYR A 246 0.24 4.48 -20.13
N GLN A 247 -0.93 4.46 -20.71
CA GLN A 247 -1.65 5.64 -21.17
C GLN A 247 -2.47 6.25 -20.01
N THR A 248 -2.66 7.55 -20.05
CA THR A 248 -3.36 8.32 -19.04
C THR A 248 -4.60 8.98 -19.63
N PRO A 249 -5.79 8.41 -19.41
CA PRO A 249 -7.05 8.93 -19.98
C PRO A 249 -7.47 10.29 -19.45
N GLY A 250 -6.98 10.69 -18.26
CA GLY A 250 -7.40 11.90 -17.56
C GLY A 250 -8.81 11.78 -16.94
N ALA A 251 -9.09 12.59 -15.91
CA ALA A 251 -10.36 12.59 -15.23
C ALA A 251 -11.46 13.31 -16.02
N LEU A 252 -12.71 12.90 -15.77
CA LEU A 252 -13.94 13.40 -16.42
C LEU A 252 -14.73 14.30 -15.47
N THR A 253 -15.53 15.21 -16.04
CA THR A 253 -16.61 15.85 -15.29
C THR A 253 -17.76 14.86 -15.06
N LEU A 254 -18.67 15.15 -14.13
CA LEU A 254 -19.83 14.29 -13.87
C LEU A 254 -20.69 14.06 -15.13
N SER A 255 -20.91 15.09 -15.93
CA SER A 255 -21.69 14.96 -17.17
C SER A 255 -21.00 14.08 -18.20
N GLN A 256 -19.68 14.21 -18.37
CA GLN A 256 -18.87 13.37 -19.25
C GLN A 256 -18.86 11.90 -18.75
N TYR A 257 -18.68 11.69 -17.46
CA TYR A 257 -18.68 10.37 -16.82
C TYR A 257 -20.04 9.66 -17.00
N ASN A 258 -21.15 10.38 -16.83
CA ASN A 258 -22.50 9.82 -16.99
C ASN A 258 -22.85 9.56 -18.47
N ALA A 259 -22.33 10.35 -19.39
CA ALA A 259 -22.56 10.18 -20.82
C ALA A 259 -21.82 8.99 -21.40
N ASP A 260 -20.54 8.86 -21.10
CA ASP A 260 -19.70 7.73 -21.48
C ASP A 260 -18.51 7.57 -20.51
N PRO A 261 -18.56 6.64 -19.54
CA PRO A 261 -17.49 6.41 -18.60
C PRO A 261 -16.21 5.88 -19.26
N LYS A 262 -16.27 5.34 -20.47
CA LYS A 262 -15.12 4.79 -21.20
C LYS A 262 -14.32 5.85 -21.95
N GLN A 263 -14.87 7.06 -22.15
CA GLN A 263 -14.14 8.09 -22.87
C GLN A 263 -12.89 8.55 -22.13
N ALA A 264 -11.86 8.94 -22.87
CA ALA A 264 -10.76 9.73 -22.35
C ALA A 264 -11.20 11.19 -22.13
N ARG A 265 -10.45 11.96 -21.34
CA ARG A 265 -10.69 13.39 -21.19
C ARG A 265 -10.65 14.07 -22.54
N PRO A 266 -11.77 14.65 -23.02
CA PRO A 266 -11.82 15.37 -24.29
C PRO A 266 -11.12 16.72 -24.17
N GLY A 267 -10.71 17.30 -25.28
CA GLY A 267 -10.29 18.69 -25.38
C GLY A 267 -11.41 19.66 -25.02
N SER A 268 -11.04 20.88 -24.63
CA SER A 268 -11.97 21.94 -24.27
C SER A 268 -11.38 23.30 -24.61
N GLY A 269 -12.00 24.03 -25.51
CA GLY A 269 -11.45 25.29 -26.06
C GLY A 269 -10.09 25.04 -26.73
N SER A 270 -9.08 25.80 -26.34
CA SER A 270 -7.70 25.64 -26.83
C SER A 270 -6.93 24.49 -26.13
N GLN A 271 -7.54 23.82 -25.14
CA GLN A 271 -6.87 22.76 -24.40
C GLN A 271 -7.11 21.42 -25.11
N PRO A 272 -6.03 20.69 -25.51
CA PRO A 272 -6.16 19.39 -26.16
C PRO A 272 -6.70 18.33 -25.23
N GLY A 273 -7.21 17.24 -25.80
CA GLY A 273 -7.63 16.04 -25.08
C GLY A 273 -6.48 15.09 -24.78
N ALA A 274 -6.75 14.08 -23.95
CA ALA A 274 -5.75 13.07 -23.59
C ALA A 274 -5.34 12.21 -24.81
N VAL A 275 -6.28 11.90 -25.70
CA VAL A 275 -6.01 11.13 -26.93
C VAL A 275 -5.21 11.97 -27.92
N GLU A 276 -5.57 13.23 -28.11
CA GLU A 276 -4.93 14.16 -29.04
C GLU A 276 -3.45 14.35 -28.68
N ASN A 277 -3.14 14.56 -27.40
CA ASN A 277 -1.77 14.73 -26.92
C ASN A 277 -1.08 13.44 -26.51
N LYS A 278 -1.68 12.29 -26.86
CA LYS A 278 -1.13 10.93 -26.63
C LYS A 278 -0.64 10.75 -25.19
N ALA A 279 -1.44 11.26 -24.23
CA ALA A 279 -1.05 11.29 -22.83
C ALA A 279 -0.70 9.89 -22.30
N ALA A 280 0.52 9.74 -21.77
CA ALA A 280 1.07 8.44 -21.37
C ALA A 280 2.22 8.62 -20.36
N ILE A 281 2.65 7.52 -19.77
CA ILE A 281 3.86 7.43 -18.97
C ILE A 281 4.72 6.28 -19.50
N TYR A 282 6.00 6.54 -19.66
CA TYR A 282 7.06 5.57 -19.88
C TYR A 282 8.01 5.64 -18.70
N GLN A 283 8.25 4.53 -18.05
CA GLN A 283 9.10 4.47 -16.86
C GLN A 283 9.99 3.24 -16.92
N LYS A 284 11.29 3.44 -16.83
CA LYS A 284 12.28 2.37 -16.69
C LYS A 284 13.00 2.55 -15.38
N THR A 285 13.02 1.50 -14.58
CA THR A 285 13.68 1.56 -13.27
C THR A 285 14.60 0.38 -13.08
N PHE A 286 15.79 0.66 -12.63
CA PHE A 286 16.73 -0.31 -12.07
C PHE A 286 16.88 -0.08 -10.58
N LEU A 287 16.73 -1.14 -9.79
CA LEU A 287 16.93 -1.15 -8.34
C LEU A 287 17.89 -2.28 -7.98
N ALA A 288 18.89 -1.98 -7.19
CA ALA A 288 19.77 -2.98 -6.58
C ALA A 288 19.91 -2.69 -5.08
N GLY A 289 19.87 -3.74 -4.27
CA GLY A 289 20.05 -3.64 -2.83
C GLY A 289 20.80 -4.86 -2.31
N PHE A 290 21.48 -4.63 -1.22
CA PHE A 290 22.26 -5.64 -0.50
C PHE A 290 22.02 -5.47 0.99
N SER A 291 21.79 -6.57 1.72
CA SER A 291 21.73 -6.55 3.17
C SER A 291 22.62 -7.61 3.79
N ASN A 292 23.19 -7.29 4.94
CA ASN A 292 23.99 -8.15 5.75
C ASN A 292 23.38 -8.23 7.15
N GLU A 293 22.93 -9.42 7.52
CA GLU A 293 22.51 -9.75 8.87
C GLU A 293 23.65 -10.45 9.57
N TYR A 294 24.09 -9.93 10.73
CA TYR A 294 25.19 -10.46 11.50
C TYR A 294 24.85 -10.65 12.97
N VAL A 295 24.98 -11.87 13.45
CA VAL A 295 24.78 -12.28 14.84
C VAL A 295 26.14 -12.25 15.57
N PHE A 296 26.41 -11.20 16.35
CA PHE A 296 27.65 -11.11 17.13
C PHE A 296 27.69 -12.17 18.23
N ASN A 297 26.57 -12.30 18.95
CA ASN A 297 26.34 -13.29 20.01
C ASN A 297 24.82 -13.37 20.31
N ASP A 298 24.40 -14.14 21.31
CA ASP A 298 22.98 -14.36 21.68
C ASP A 298 22.24 -13.08 22.08
N HIS A 299 22.95 -11.97 22.29
CA HIS A 299 22.38 -10.69 22.73
C HIS A 299 22.44 -9.60 21.68
N TRP A 300 23.33 -9.69 20.69
CA TRP A 300 23.58 -8.62 19.75
C TRP A 300 23.47 -9.09 18.32
N HIS A 301 22.56 -8.46 17.58
CA HIS A 301 22.37 -8.63 16.15
C HIS A 301 22.54 -7.27 15.44
N ASN A 302 22.93 -7.31 14.18
CA ASN A 302 22.92 -6.15 13.31
C ASN A 302 22.39 -6.55 11.93
N THR A 303 21.51 -5.72 11.39
CA THR A 303 21.11 -5.78 9.98
C THR A 303 21.48 -4.47 9.33
N THR A 304 22.31 -4.52 8.29
CA THR A 304 22.74 -3.35 7.52
C THR A 304 22.40 -3.56 6.05
N SER A 305 21.64 -2.64 5.48
CA SER A 305 21.30 -2.62 4.06
C SER A 305 21.86 -1.40 3.35
N LEU A 306 22.27 -1.59 2.09
CA LEU A 306 22.67 -0.55 1.14
C LEU A 306 21.90 -0.76 -0.16
N TYR A 307 21.50 0.32 -0.81
CA TYR A 307 20.78 0.22 -2.07
C TYR A 307 21.05 1.40 -2.98
N GLY A 308 20.78 1.22 -4.26
CA GLY A 308 20.74 2.27 -5.25
C GLY A 308 19.65 2.01 -6.29
N SER A 309 19.05 3.07 -6.78
CA SER A 309 18.02 3.04 -7.81
C SER A 309 18.25 4.13 -8.85
N TYR A 310 17.85 3.82 -10.06
CA TYR A 310 17.83 4.77 -11.18
C TYR A 310 16.53 4.63 -11.93
N THR A 311 15.76 5.71 -12.05
CA THR A 311 14.54 5.77 -12.82
C THR A 311 14.70 6.75 -13.97
N ASP A 312 14.36 6.31 -15.19
CA ASP A 312 14.16 7.13 -16.38
C ASP A 312 12.65 7.23 -16.63
N PHE A 313 12.14 8.46 -16.63
CA PHE A 313 10.72 8.74 -16.66
C PHE A 313 10.40 9.75 -17.77
N THR A 314 9.50 9.38 -18.67
CA THR A 314 8.98 10.24 -19.72
C THR A 314 7.47 10.30 -19.62
N ASN A 315 6.93 11.51 -19.52
CA ASN A 315 5.50 11.76 -19.34
C ASN A 315 4.99 12.78 -20.37
N PRO A 316 4.60 12.37 -21.58
CA PRO A 316 3.75 13.19 -22.43
C PRO A 316 2.38 13.36 -21.75
N GLY A 317 2.27 14.35 -20.86
CA GLY A 317 1.02 14.74 -20.21
C GLY A 317 0.11 15.50 -21.19
N ILE A 318 -1.08 15.89 -20.74
CA ILE A 318 -2.03 16.62 -21.60
C ILE A 318 -1.50 17.99 -22.04
N ARG A 319 -0.67 18.64 -21.23
CA ARG A 319 -0.10 19.97 -21.53
C ARG A 319 1.42 19.97 -21.61
N VAL A 320 2.05 19.30 -20.66
CA VAL A 320 3.48 19.28 -20.44
C VAL A 320 4.03 17.94 -20.91
N TYR A 321 5.17 17.96 -21.58
CA TYR A 321 5.97 16.81 -21.90
C TYR A 321 7.19 16.80 -21.00
N GLU A 322 7.17 15.93 -19.99
CA GLU A 322 8.20 15.86 -18.96
C GLU A 322 9.23 14.76 -19.26
N TYR A 323 10.51 15.09 -19.14
CA TYR A 323 11.60 14.14 -19.02
C TYR A 323 12.21 14.25 -17.62
N ARG A 324 12.31 13.12 -16.93
CA ARG A 324 12.88 13.10 -15.59
C ARG A 324 13.81 11.90 -15.40
N THR A 325 14.93 12.12 -14.71
CA THR A 325 15.81 11.06 -14.21
C THR A 325 15.94 11.17 -12.70
N GLU A 326 15.86 10.03 -12.01
CA GLU A 326 15.80 9.99 -10.55
C GLU A 326 16.83 8.99 -9.98
N PRO A 327 18.13 9.23 -10.14
CA PRO A 327 19.14 8.46 -9.44
C PRO A 327 19.10 8.76 -7.94
N HIS A 328 19.06 7.71 -7.12
CA HIS A 328 19.16 7.84 -5.67
C HIS A 328 19.80 6.61 -5.06
N PHE A 329 20.35 6.77 -3.86
CA PHE A 329 20.93 5.70 -3.08
C PHE A 329 20.78 5.97 -1.59
N GLY A 330 20.95 4.92 -0.81
CA GLY A 330 20.85 5.02 0.64
C GLY A 330 21.24 3.76 1.35
N GLY A 331 21.07 3.79 2.65
CA GLY A 331 21.29 2.64 3.51
C GLY A 331 20.63 2.81 4.87
N ARG A 332 20.40 1.66 5.50
CA ARG A 332 19.86 1.55 6.85
C ARG A 332 20.70 0.55 7.65
N SER A 333 20.98 0.85 8.91
CA SER A 333 21.63 -0.07 9.84
C SER A 333 20.85 -0.10 11.14
N VAL A 334 20.49 -1.31 11.58
CA VAL A 334 19.74 -1.56 12.81
C VAL A 334 20.56 -2.47 13.69
N PHE A 335 20.77 -2.08 14.94
CA PHE A 335 21.32 -2.91 15.99
C PHE A 335 20.20 -3.33 16.93
N GLU A 336 20.09 -4.62 17.16
CA GLU A 336 19.20 -5.22 18.16
C GLU A 336 20.02 -5.73 19.34
N HIS A 337 19.60 -5.38 20.56
CA HIS A 337 20.15 -5.92 21.79
C HIS A 337 19.07 -6.55 22.65
N LYS A 338 19.17 -7.85 22.92
CA LYS A 338 18.25 -8.60 23.77
C LYS A 338 18.95 -8.98 25.11
N LYS A 339 18.25 -8.72 26.22
CA LYS A 339 18.74 -9.04 27.56
C LYS A 339 17.62 -9.46 28.49
N GLN A 340 17.83 -10.54 29.22
CA GLN A 340 16.97 -10.94 30.32
C GLN A 340 17.43 -10.27 31.61
N ILE A 341 16.54 -9.52 32.27
CA ILE A 341 16.80 -8.82 33.53
C ILE A 341 15.79 -9.38 34.57
N GLY A 342 16.21 -10.39 35.31
CA GLY A 342 15.31 -11.12 36.21
C GLY A 342 14.15 -11.75 35.44
N LYS A 343 12.90 -11.29 35.74
CA LYS A 343 11.68 -11.74 35.05
C LYS A 343 11.26 -10.84 33.88
N THR A 344 12.02 -9.81 33.56
CA THR A 344 11.76 -8.85 32.50
C THR A 344 12.67 -9.14 31.31
N ALA A 345 12.12 -9.30 30.09
CA ALA A 345 12.90 -9.29 28.87
C ALA A 345 12.99 -7.87 28.32
N LEU A 346 14.18 -7.43 27.97
CA LEU A 346 14.46 -6.15 27.32
C LEU A 346 14.96 -6.40 25.92
N GLN A 347 14.35 -5.74 24.94
CA GLN A 347 14.87 -5.59 23.58
C GLN A 347 15.08 -4.10 23.32
N LEU A 348 16.29 -3.76 22.86
CA LEU A 348 16.66 -2.41 22.40
C LEU A 348 16.99 -2.47 20.92
N ASP A 349 16.31 -1.66 20.12
CA ASP A 349 16.55 -1.51 18.70
C ASP A 349 16.99 -0.06 18.46
N PHE A 350 18.15 0.14 17.83
CA PHE A 350 18.65 1.47 17.50
C PHE A 350 19.45 1.45 16.22
N GLY A 351 19.47 2.58 15.52
CA GLY A 351 20.17 2.62 14.25
C GLY A 351 20.07 3.96 13.54
N ALA A 352 20.43 3.91 12.27
CA ALA A 352 20.40 5.06 11.38
C ALA A 352 19.93 4.66 9.98
N GLU A 353 19.31 5.60 9.28
CA GLU A 353 18.99 5.53 7.86
C GLU A 353 19.40 6.84 7.20
N ALA A 354 20.00 6.76 6.01
CA ALA A 354 20.35 7.92 5.22
C ALA A 354 20.07 7.67 3.73
N GLN A 355 19.58 8.69 3.03
CA GLN A 355 19.24 8.63 1.62
C GLN A 355 19.63 9.94 0.92
N MET A 356 20.07 9.84 -0.35
CA MET A 356 20.40 10.97 -1.21
C MET A 356 19.86 10.73 -2.62
N GLY A 357 19.31 11.78 -3.23
CA GLY A 357 18.78 11.76 -4.60
C GLY A 357 19.27 12.97 -5.41
N PHE A 358 19.49 12.74 -6.71
CA PHE A 358 19.97 13.72 -7.69
C PHE A 358 19.06 13.67 -8.90
N PHE A 359 17.95 14.36 -8.81
CA PHE A 359 16.92 14.33 -9.85
C PHE A 359 17.15 15.43 -10.87
N ASN A 360 16.85 15.15 -12.13
CA ASN A 360 16.78 16.16 -13.17
C ASN A 360 15.41 16.10 -13.81
N THR A 361 14.76 17.27 -13.95
CA THR A 361 13.45 17.41 -14.57
C THR A 361 13.52 18.45 -15.67
N ARG A 362 12.99 18.12 -16.86
CA ARG A 362 12.83 19.05 -17.98
C ARG A 362 11.41 18.99 -18.46
N ASP A 363 10.76 20.13 -18.46
CA ASP A 363 9.41 20.29 -18.95
C ASP A 363 9.40 21.02 -20.28
N TYR A 364 8.67 20.47 -21.24
CA TYR A 364 8.42 21.03 -22.55
C TYR A 364 6.91 21.16 -22.76
N GLY A 365 6.50 22.00 -23.71
CA GLY A 365 5.15 21.91 -24.24
C GLY A 365 4.90 20.54 -24.86
N ASN A 366 3.68 20.01 -24.73
CA ASN A 366 3.28 18.78 -25.42
C ASN A 366 2.44 19.11 -26.64
N GLN A 367 2.94 18.78 -27.83
CA GLN A 367 2.23 18.94 -29.08
C GLN A 367 2.03 17.56 -29.75
N GLN A 368 0.82 17.00 -29.59
CA GLN A 368 0.43 15.69 -30.15
C GLN A 368 1.38 14.53 -29.76
N GLY A 369 1.90 14.56 -28.53
CA GLY A 369 2.82 13.53 -28.02
C GLY A 369 4.29 13.78 -28.40
N VAL A 370 4.64 14.99 -28.82
CA VAL A 370 6.01 15.40 -29.13
C VAL A 370 6.39 16.59 -28.25
N ALA A 371 7.59 16.55 -27.67
CA ALA A 371 8.13 17.68 -26.91
C ALA A 371 8.34 18.89 -27.84
N ASP A 372 7.82 20.05 -27.44
CA ASP A 372 7.91 21.31 -28.18
C ASP A 372 9.00 22.22 -27.56
N SER A 373 8.65 23.39 -27.10
CA SER A 373 9.57 24.35 -26.48
C SER A 373 9.85 23.99 -25.01
N LEU A 374 11.12 24.13 -24.61
CA LEU A 374 11.53 23.98 -23.21
C LEU A 374 10.84 25.04 -22.33
N GLN A 375 10.22 24.62 -21.24
CA GLN A 375 9.50 25.46 -20.27
C GLN A 375 10.19 25.54 -18.91
N SER A 376 10.82 24.45 -18.45
CA SER A 376 11.69 24.43 -17.27
C SER A 376 12.82 23.42 -17.44
N ASP A 377 13.91 23.61 -16.71
CA ASP A 377 15.06 22.69 -16.60
C ASP A 377 15.62 22.81 -15.18
N ASP A 378 15.31 21.82 -14.35
CA ASP A 378 15.57 21.84 -12.92
C ASP A 378 16.45 20.67 -12.50
N LYS A 379 17.45 20.94 -11.67
CA LYS A 379 18.25 19.92 -11.00
C LYS A 379 17.97 19.96 -9.51
N LEU A 380 17.45 18.85 -9.00
CA LEU A 380 16.95 18.71 -7.64
C LEU A 380 17.85 17.78 -6.84
N ASN A 381 18.55 18.32 -5.85
CA ASN A 381 19.33 17.54 -4.91
C ASN A 381 18.55 17.42 -3.61
N ASN A 382 18.28 16.20 -3.18
CA ASN A 382 17.55 15.95 -1.95
C ASN A 382 18.30 14.95 -1.08
N TRP A 383 18.23 15.15 0.23
CA TRP A 383 18.80 14.22 1.19
C TRP A 383 17.94 14.18 2.45
N GLN A 384 17.95 13.02 3.09
CA GLN A 384 17.37 12.83 4.40
C GLN A 384 18.19 11.84 5.22
N TYR A 385 18.19 12.04 6.52
CA TYR A 385 18.74 11.07 7.47
C TYR A 385 17.89 11.01 8.72
N MET A 386 17.92 9.87 9.38
CA MET A 386 17.36 9.68 10.70
C MET A 386 18.26 8.82 11.57
N PHE A 387 18.25 9.11 12.87
CA PHE A 387 18.72 8.22 13.92
C PHE A 387 17.53 7.83 14.77
N PHE A 388 17.45 6.57 15.17
CA PHE A 388 16.31 6.07 15.92
C PHE A 388 16.75 5.15 17.04
N ALA A 389 15.91 5.10 18.09
CA ALA A 389 16.04 4.15 19.19
C ALA A 389 14.67 3.76 19.72
N GLN A 390 14.49 2.48 20.03
CA GLN A 390 13.30 1.92 20.64
C GLN A 390 13.68 0.92 21.72
N ALA A 391 12.92 0.90 22.81
CA ALA A 391 13.02 -0.08 23.89
C ALA A 391 11.68 -0.79 24.07
N ASN A 392 11.74 -2.12 24.15
CA ASN A 392 10.60 -2.99 24.44
C ASN A 392 10.89 -3.72 25.77
N PHE A 393 10.02 -3.53 26.75
CA PHE A 393 10.09 -4.19 28.06
C PHE A 393 8.94 -5.21 28.16
N GLU A 394 9.26 -6.49 28.18
CA GLU A 394 8.32 -7.55 28.52
C GLU A 394 8.36 -7.79 30.03
N LEU A 395 7.31 -7.38 30.70
CA LEU A 395 7.17 -7.46 32.14
C LEU A 395 6.39 -8.73 32.54
N PRO A 396 6.53 -9.17 33.81
CA PRO A 396 5.71 -10.26 34.33
C PRO A 396 4.21 -10.02 34.15
N HIS A 397 3.45 -11.12 34.12
CA HIS A 397 2.00 -11.10 33.98
C HIS A 397 1.49 -10.58 32.63
N GLY A 398 2.31 -10.66 31.56
CA GLY A 398 1.91 -10.33 30.19
C GLY A 398 1.73 -8.83 29.91
N TRP A 399 2.48 -7.98 30.56
CA TRP A 399 2.60 -6.58 30.17
C TRP A 399 3.78 -6.38 29.23
N THR A 400 3.57 -5.57 28.19
CA THR A 400 4.65 -5.08 27.33
C THR A 400 4.57 -3.57 27.27
N ILE A 401 5.70 -2.88 27.46
CA ILE A 401 5.83 -1.43 27.34
C ILE A 401 6.85 -1.16 26.23
N THR A 402 6.46 -0.38 25.25
CA THR A 402 7.32 0.07 24.14
C THR A 402 7.51 1.58 24.23
N GLY A 403 8.74 2.04 24.09
CA GLY A 403 9.07 3.47 23.97
C GLY A 403 10.07 3.67 22.86
N GLY A 404 9.82 4.60 21.95
CA GLY A 404 10.70 4.88 20.81
C GLY A 404 10.76 6.37 20.46
N VAL A 405 11.83 6.79 19.84
CA VAL A 405 12.03 8.14 19.31
C VAL A 405 13.02 8.12 18.16
N SER A 406 12.86 9.04 17.20
CA SER A 406 13.88 9.27 16.17
C SER A 406 14.24 10.76 16.06
N LEU A 407 15.42 11.04 15.54
CA LEU A 407 15.87 12.37 15.13
C LEU A 407 15.95 12.39 13.61
N ASN A 408 15.18 13.23 12.96
CA ASN A 408 15.06 13.27 11.51
C ASN A 408 15.43 14.65 10.97
N LYS A 409 16.10 14.68 9.82
CA LYS A 409 16.40 15.91 9.08
C LYS A 409 16.38 15.64 7.59
N SER A 410 15.92 16.63 6.81
CA SER A 410 15.89 16.55 5.36
C SER A 410 16.08 17.93 4.72
N SER A 411 16.49 17.93 3.45
CA SER A 411 16.67 19.14 2.64
C SER A 411 16.34 18.85 1.19
N ILE A 412 15.84 19.87 0.51
CA ILE A 412 15.63 19.91 -0.93
C ILE A 412 16.33 21.16 -1.46
N GLU A 413 17.19 21.00 -2.44
CA GLU A 413 17.84 22.06 -3.19
C GLU A 413 17.39 21.96 -4.64
N ASP A 414 16.99 23.08 -5.19
CA ASP A 414 16.64 23.27 -6.59
C ASP A 414 17.66 24.20 -7.25
N VAL A 415 18.18 23.76 -8.40
CA VAL A 415 19.00 24.56 -9.28
C VAL A 415 18.24 24.74 -10.59
N ASP A 416 17.58 25.89 -10.74
CA ASP A 416 16.91 26.29 -11.97
C ASP A 416 17.95 26.61 -13.05
N LEU A 417 18.07 25.70 -14.03
CA LEU A 417 18.98 25.84 -15.18
C LEU A 417 18.32 26.55 -16.37
N TYR A 418 17.00 26.75 -16.33
CA TYR A 418 16.27 27.51 -17.35
C TYR A 418 16.47 29.02 -17.17
N ALA A 419 16.56 29.52 -15.93
CA ALA A 419 16.86 30.92 -15.62
C ALA A 419 18.27 31.32 -16.13
N ARG A 420 18.41 32.60 -16.51
CA ARG A 420 19.69 33.14 -16.97
C ARG A 420 20.02 34.43 -16.23
N PRO A 421 21.00 34.44 -15.29
CA PRO A 421 21.82 33.32 -14.84
C PRO A 421 20.99 32.29 -14.08
N SER A 422 21.49 31.04 -13.96
CA SER A 422 20.88 29.99 -13.16
C SER A 422 20.74 30.42 -11.70
N THR A 423 19.66 30.01 -11.06
CA THR A 423 19.38 30.34 -9.65
C THR A 423 19.36 29.06 -8.82
N THR A 424 19.76 29.16 -7.55
CA THR A 424 19.72 28.06 -6.61
C THR A 424 18.87 28.43 -5.41
N GLN A 425 17.93 27.59 -5.06
CA GLN A 425 17.06 27.73 -3.90
C GLN A 425 17.16 26.46 -3.04
N THR A 426 17.22 26.64 -1.71
CA THR A 426 17.35 25.50 -0.79
C THR A 426 16.32 25.60 0.32
N ARG A 427 15.64 24.49 0.58
CA ARG A 427 14.75 24.32 1.72
C ARG A 427 15.31 23.27 2.67
N VAL A 428 15.75 23.68 3.85
CA VAL A 428 16.15 22.79 4.96
C VAL A 428 14.99 22.71 5.94
N PHE A 429 14.53 21.50 6.23
CA PHE A 429 13.48 21.28 7.23
C PHE A 429 14.11 21.14 8.62
N ASN A 430 13.45 21.72 9.63
CA ASN A 430 13.90 21.62 11.02
C ASN A 430 13.91 20.19 11.51
N ASN A 431 14.79 19.90 12.47
CA ASN A 431 14.85 18.60 13.11
C ASN A 431 13.49 18.19 13.69
N GLN A 432 13.07 16.96 13.39
CA GLN A 432 11.85 16.35 13.92
C GLN A 432 12.21 15.26 14.92
N LEU A 433 11.53 15.28 16.07
CA LEU A 433 11.69 14.31 17.15
C LEU A 433 10.35 13.64 17.45
N PRO A 434 9.87 12.71 16.61
CA PRO A 434 8.61 12.00 16.83
C PRO A 434 8.79 10.89 17.88
N PRO A 435 8.17 11.00 19.08
CA PRO A 435 8.12 9.94 20.06
C PRO A 435 6.98 8.96 19.76
N HIS A 436 7.14 7.74 20.26
CA HIS A 436 6.11 6.71 20.33
C HIS A 436 6.15 6.04 21.71
N ILE A 437 5.00 5.88 22.33
CA ILE A 437 4.83 5.12 23.57
C ILE A 437 3.63 4.20 23.40
N ALA A 438 3.80 2.93 23.75
CA ALA A 438 2.72 1.96 23.71
C ALA A 438 2.78 1.02 24.92
N VAL A 439 1.61 0.58 25.35
CA VAL A 439 1.45 -0.42 26.39
C VAL A 439 0.50 -1.50 25.88
N LEU A 440 0.89 -2.75 26.04
CA LEU A 440 0.07 -3.91 25.76
C LEU A 440 -0.12 -4.73 27.03
N LYS A 441 -1.32 -5.22 27.23
CA LYS A 441 -1.67 -6.21 28.25
C LYS A 441 -2.20 -7.47 27.59
N GLN A 442 -1.50 -8.56 27.73
CA GLN A 442 -2.01 -9.87 27.41
C GLN A 442 -2.97 -10.32 28.52
N LEU A 443 -4.26 -10.42 28.20
CA LEU A 443 -5.32 -10.78 29.15
C LEU A 443 -5.38 -12.29 29.35
N LYS A 444 -5.20 -13.04 28.26
CA LYS A 444 -5.09 -14.50 28.19
C LYS A 444 -4.08 -14.86 27.09
N GLN A 445 -3.68 -16.09 27.01
CA GLN A 445 -2.65 -16.57 26.08
C GLN A 445 -2.84 -16.09 24.62
N HIS A 446 -4.08 -15.80 24.18
CA HIS A 446 -4.42 -15.44 22.80
C HIS A 446 -5.30 -14.19 22.74
N LEU A 447 -5.21 -13.30 23.72
CA LEU A 447 -6.08 -12.13 23.83
C LEU A 447 -5.32 -10.95 24.42
N SER A 448 -5.21 -9.85 23.68
CA SER A 448 -4.46 -8.68 24.07
C SER A 448 -5.27 -7.39 23.88
N VAL A 449 -5.04 -6.45 24.78
CA VAL A 449 -5.47 -5.05 24.68
C VAL A 449 -4.23 -4.17 24.66
N TYR A 450 -4.24 -3.12 23.84
CA TYR A 450 -3.15 -2.15 23.81
C TYR A 450 -3.66 -0.72 23.75
N ALA A 451 -2.82 0.21 24.17
CA ALA A 451 -2.99 1.63 23.96
C ALA A 451 -1.65 2.24 23.50
N SER A 452 -1.70 3.20 22.61
CA SER A 452 -0.50 3.87 22.10
C SER A 452 -0.73 5.36 21.86
N VAL A 453 0.36 6.11 21.95
CA VAL A 453 0.45 7.53 21.57
C VAL A 453 1.68 7.67 20.67
N ALA A 454 1.49 8.21 19.48
CA ALA A 454 2.56 8.39 18.50
C ALA A 454 2.47 9.78 17.87
N ARG A 455 3.62 10.45 17.73
CA ARG A 455 3.74 11.64 16.89
C ARG A 455 4.24 11.25 15.52
N GLY A 456 3.60 11.79 14.47
CA GLY A 456 4.03 11.65 13.09
C GLY A 456 4.38 12.99 12.48
N PHE A 457 5.23 12.96 11.47
CA PHE A 457 5.53 14.12 10.64
C PHE A 457 5.74 13.69 9.19
N SER A 458 5.52 14.61 8.25
CA SER A 458 5.86 14.42 6.84
C SER A 458 6.30 15.73 6.22
N PRO A 459 7.56 15.88 5.78
CA PRO A 459 8.01 17.07 5.08
C PRO A 459 7.35 17.15 3.69
N PRO A 460 7.25 18.34 3.09
CA PRO A 460 6.89 18.47 1.69
C PRO A 460 7.82 17.65 0.79
N THR A 461 7.25 17.03 -0.23
CA THR A 461 8.01 16.31 -1.27
C THR A 461 8.59 17.28 -2.29
N VAL A 462 9.54 16.84 -3.11
CA VAL A 462 10.10 17.64 -4.21
C VAL A 462 8.98 18.19 -5.11
N SER A 463 8.04 17.36 -5.53
CA SER A 463 6.93 17.77 -6.41
C SER A 463 5.87 18.65 -5.75
N GLU A 464 5.96 18.91 -4.45
CA GLU A 464 5.11 19.85 -3.72
C GLU A 464 5.79 21.18 -3.53
N VAL A 465 7.10 21.22 -3.36
CA VAL A 465 7.87 22.48 -3.29
C VAL A 465 8.14 23.06 -4.67
N LEU A 466 8.38 22.22 -5.69
CA LEU A 466 8.50 22.67 -7.08
C LEU A 466 7.11 22.63 -7.73
N ARG A 467 6.55 23.81 -8.01
CA ARG A 467 5.25 23.96 -8.66
C ARG A 467 5.35 23.56 -10.14
N SER A 468 4.21 23.21 -10.75
CA SER A 468 4.18 22.84 -12.17
C SER A 468 4.46 23.99 -13.15
N ASP A 469 4.69 25.20 -12.66
CA ASP A 469 5.17 26.38 -13.42
C ASP A 469 6.65 26.71 -13.16
N GLY A 470 7.38 25.80 -12.49
CA GLY A 470 8.81 25.97 -12.18
C GLY A 470 9.11 26.86 -10.96
N LEU A 471 8.10 27.38 -10.26
CA LEU A 471 8.32 28.18 -9.06
C LEU A 471 8.57 27.31 -7.84
N PHE A 472 9.63 27.63 -7.08
CA PHE A 472 9.99 26.90 -5.85
C PHE A 472 9.30 27.50 -4.62
N SER A 473 8.53 26.69 -3.89
CA SER A 473 7.79 27.12 -2.69
C SER A 473 8.65 26.99 -1.43
N THR A 474 9.06 28.13 -0.87
CA THR A 474 9.85 28.17 0.37
C THR A 474 9.01 28.15 1.65
N ASN A 475 7.67 28.35 1.55
CA ASN A 475 6.80 28.59 2.70
C ASN A 475 6.06 27.35 3.19
N LEU A 476 6.05 26.26 2.40
CA LEU A 476 5.33 25.04 2.73
C LEU A 476 5.95 24.37 3.96
N GLN A 477 5.14 24.14 5.00
CA GLN A 477 5.56 23.55 6.26
C GLN A 477 5.33 22.03 6.27
N PRO A 478 6.15 21.25 6.99
CA PRO A 478 5.87 19.85 7.25
C PRO A 478 4.53 19.63 7.94
N GLU A 479 3.84 18.59 7.57
CA GLU A 479 2.71 18.07 8.36
C GLU A 479 3.23 17.50 9.68
N ASP A 480 2.44 17.64 10.74
CA ASP A 480 2.78 17.20 12.10
C ASP A 480 1.51 16.83 12.86
N GLY A 481 1.46 15.67 13.49
CA GLY A 481 0.26 15.24 14.21
C GLY A 481 0.49 14.24 15.32
N MET A 482 -0.50 14.16 16.21
CA MET A 482 -0.55 13.20 17.32
C MET A 482 -1.67 12.21 17.10
N ASN A 483 -1.33 10.92 17.18
CA ASN A 483 -2.29 9.82 17.13
C ASN A 483 -2.41 9.17 18.51
N TYR A 484 -3.64 9.02 18.98
CA TYR A 484 -4.01 8.28 20.19
C TYR A 484 -4.82 7.07 19.77
N GLU A 485 -4.44 5.89 20.21
CA GLU A 485 -5.07 4.66 19.75
C GLU A 485 -5.26 3.65 20.88
N VAL A 486 -6.37 2.93 20.83
CA VAL A 486 -6.67 1.77 21.68
C VAL A 486 -7.11 0.63 20.78
N GLY A 487 -6.59 -0.57 21.02
CA GLY A 487 -6.97 -1.75 20.25
C GLY A 487 -7.13 -3.00 21.11
N PHE A 488 -7.92 -3.92 20.57
CA PHE A 488 -8.23 -5.20 21.18
C PHE A 488 -8.18 -6.28 20.10
N LYS A 489 -7.32 -7.29 20.28
CA LYS A 489 -7.10 -8.32 19.28
C LYS A 489 -6.84 -9.69 19.90
N GLY A 490 -7.12 -10.73 19.13
CA GLY A 490 -6.85 -12.07 19.57
C GLY A 490 -7.66 -13.15 18.86
N THR A 491 -7.58 -14.33 19.42
CA THR A 491 -8.33 -15.51 18.98
C THR A 491 -9.24 -16.05 20.08
N LEU A 492 -10.40 -16.52 19.66
CA LEU A 492 -11.43 -17.12 20.52
C LEU A 492 -11.94 -18.43 19.90
N LEU A 493 -12.77 -19.16 20.62
CA LEU A 493 -13.43 -20.38 20.16
C LEU A 493 -12.44 -21.43 19.65
N HIS A 494 -11.40 -21.73 20.45
CA HIS A 494 -10.30 -22.64 20.08
C HIS A 494 -9.63 -22.22 18.76
N SER A 495 -9.27 -20.91 18.68
CA SER A 495 -8.59 -20.28 17.55
C SER A 495 -9.37 -20.26 16.22
N LYS A 496 -10.67 -20.63 16.24
CA LYS A 496 -11.53 -20.53 15.07
C LYS A 496 -11.95 -19.11 14.72
N LEU A 497 -12.05 -18.22 15.69
CA LEU A 497 -12.38 -16.82 15.52
C LEU A 497 -11.14 -15.97 15.81
N PHE A 498 -10.63 -15.28 14.80
CA PHE A 498 -9.67 -14.19 14.94
C PHE A 498 -10.39 -12.86 14.81
N PHE A 499 -9.99 -11.86 15.59
CA PHE A 499 -10.48 -10.49 15.46
C PHE A 499 -9.38 -9.48 15.84
N ASP A 500 -9.46 -8.30 15.23
CA ASP A 500 -8.65 -7.12 15.52
C ASP A 500 -9.56 -5.89 15.40
N VAL A 501 -9.68 -5.14 16.49
CA VAL A 501 -10.52 -3.93 16.58
C VAL A 501 -9.67 -2.82 17.15
N SER A 502 -9.62 -1.68 16.48
CA SER A 502 -8.95 -0.48 16.98
C SER A 502 -9.80 0.77 16.80
N GLY A 503 -9.67 1.69 17.74
CA GLY A 503 -10.20 3.04 17.66
C GLY A 503 -9.07 4.04 17.78
N PHE A 504 -9.10 5.10 16.98
CA PHE A 504 -8.04 6.10 16.97
C PHE A 504 -8.59 7.53 16.86
N LEU A 505 -7.82 8.45 17.40
CA LEU A 505 -7.99 9.89 17.31
C LEU A 505 -6.70 10.49 16.82
N PHE A 506 -6.72 11.11 15.64
CA PHE A 506 -5.54 11.66 15.01
C PHE A 506 -5.74 13.13 14.67
N ASP A 507 -5.01 13.99 15.37
CA ASP A 507 -4.98 15.44 15.17
C ASP A 507 -3.75 15.82 14.34
N LEU A 508 -3.98 16.30 13.12
CA LEU A 508 -2.95 16.67 12.17
C LEU A 508 -2.94 18.19 11.95
N LYS A 509 -1.77 18.79 11.97
CA LYS A 509 -1.53 20.22 11.70
C LYS A 509 -0.77 20.40 10.42
N ASN A 510 -0.90 21.60 9.81
CA ASN A 510 -0.22 21.97 8.58
C ASN A 510 -0.51 21.00 7.43
N THR A 511 -1.71 20.39 7.41
CA THR A 511 -2.10 19.47 6.35
C THR A 511 -1.84 20.04 4.97
N ILE A 512 -1.08 19.33 4.14
CA ILE A 512 -0.75 19.79 2.79
C ILE A 512 -1.88 19.36 1.85
N VAL A 513 -2.39 20.32 1.07
CA VAL A 513 -3.44 20.07 0.10
C VAL A 513 -3.06 20.63 -1.26
N GLN A 514 -3.41 19.90 -2.30
CA GLN A 514 -3.21 20.34 -3.68
C GLN A 514 -4.22 21.43 -4.07
N ARG A 515 -3.75 22.37 -4.89
CA ARG A 515 -4.56 23.40 -5.56
C ARG A 515 -4.24 23.46 -7.04
N ILE A 516 -5.18 23.97 -7.79
CA ILE A 516 -5.02 24.27 -9.21
C ILE A 516 -5.52 25.68 -9.43
N ASP A 517 -4.66 26.55 -9.95
CA ASP A 517 -5.05 27.92 -10.29
C ASP A 517 -5.86 28.00 -11.60
N THR A 518 -6.28 29.21 -11.97
CA THR A 518 -7.07 29.46 -13.20
C THR A 518 -6.30 29.11 -14.47
N ASN A 519 -4.98 29.13 -14.43
CA ASN A 519 -4.09 28.77 -15.54
C ASN A 519 -3.84 27.26 -15.60
N GLY A 520 -4.32 26.51 -14.58
CA GLY A 520 -4.15 25.07 -14.45
C GLY A 520 -2.79 24.67 -13.88
N VAL A 521 -2.10 25.57 -13.22
CA VAL A 521 -0.85 25.33 -12.48
C VAL A 521 -1.18 24.60 -11.18
N TYR A 522 -0.51 23.48 -10.95
CA TYR A 522 -0.59 22.75 -9.69
C TYR A 522 0.35 23.36 -8.67
N TYR A 523 -0.15 23.63 -7.49
CA TYR A 523 0.62 24.10 -6.35
C TYR A 523 0.05 23.55 -5.05
N TYR A 524 0.79 23.64 -3.96
CA TYR A 524 0.41 23.10 -2.66
C TYR A 524 0.40 24.18 -1.59
N VAL A 525 -0.50 24.04 -0.63
CA VAL A 525 -0.63 24.93 0.53
C VAL A 525 -0.88 24.13 1.79
N ASN A 526 -0.50 24.69 2.94
CA ASN A 526 -0.94 24.11 4.21
C ASN A 526 -2.39 24.56 4.49
N ALA A 527 -3.29 23.59 4.69
CA ALA A 527 -4.73 23.77 4.89
C ALA A 527 -5.12 23.81 6.39
N GLY A 528 -4.26 24.35 7.25
CA GLY A 528 -4.55 24.40 8.69
C GLY A 528 -4.47 23.02 9.36
N SER A 529 -5.54 22.56 10.02
CA SER A 529 -5.57 21.29 10.73
C SER A 529 -6.66 20.34 10.22
N THR A 530 -6.49 19.04 10.51
CA THR A 530 -7.52 18.03 10.30
C THR A 530 -7.67 17.14 11.52
N ASN A 531 -8.90 16.68 11.78
CA ASN A 531 -9.24 15.69 12.80
C ASN A 531 -9.65 14.42 12.07
N GLN A 532 -8.90 13.34 12.29
CA GLN A 532 -9.13 12.06 11.61
C GLN A 532 -9.39 11.00 12.67
N ASN A 533 -10.65 10.78 12.98
CA ASN A 533 -11.09 9.83 13.99
C ASN A 533 -11.72 8.61 13.34
N GLY A 534 -11.53 7.42 13.89
CA GLY A 534 -12.13 6.25 13.29
C GLY A 534 -12.11 5.00 14.14
N VAL A 535 -12.85 4.01 13.66
CA VAL A 535 -12.86 2.65 14.19
C VAL A 535 -12.61 1.68 13.04
N GLU A 536 -11.70 0.76 13.24
CA GLU A 536 -11.31 -0.26 12.28
C GLU A 536 -11.51 -1.64 12.90
N THR A 537 -12.08 -2.55 12.14
CA THR A 537 -12.38 -3.91 12.61
C THR A 537 -12.07 -4.91 11.51
N TYR A 538 -11.38 -5.97 11.83
CA TYR A 538 -11.25 -7.18 11.03
C TYR A 538 -11.65 -8.39 11.85
N ALA A 539 -12.41 -9.30 11.27
CA ALA A 539 -12.72 -10.58 11.89
C ALA A 539 -12.72 -11.70 10.84
N SER A 540 -12.29 -12.89 11.25
CA SER A 540 -12.40 -14.10 10.43
C SER A 540 -12.79 -15.29 11.28
N TYR A 541 -13.67 -16.15 10.73
CA TYR A 541 -14.16 -17.32 11.41
C TYR A 541 -14.04 -18.57 10.54
N GLN A 542 -13.37 -19.57 11.07
CA GLN A 542 -13.24 -20.90 10.45
C GLN A 542 -14.48 -21.72 10.73
N LEU A 543 -15.39 -21.81 9.74
CA LEU A 543 -16.65 -22.54 9.83
C LEU A 543 -16.42 -24.05 9.81
N VAL A 544 -15.59 -24.51 8.86
CA VAL A 544 -15.23 -25.91 8.64
C VAL A 544 -13.71 -26.01 8.51
N ASP A 545 -13.13 -26.95 9.23
CA ASP A 545 -11.73 -27.37 9.12
C ASP A 545 -11.69 -28.87 9.29
N MET A 546 -11.94 -29.60 8.19
CA MET A 546 -12.08 -31.04 8.14
C MET A 546 -11.43 -31.57 6.85
N PRO A 547 -10.10 -31.77 6.81
CA PRO A 547 -9.34 -32.09 5.58
C PRO A 547 -9.84 -33.30 4.81
N HIS A 548 -10.47 -34.26 5.52
CA HIS A 548 -10.95 -35.52 4.93
C HIS A 548 -12.41 -35.48 4.46
N HIS A 549 -13.17 -34.42 4.76
CA HIS A 549 -14.57 -34.30 4.32
C HIS A 549 -14.67 -33.65 2.94
N PHE A 550 -15.83 -33.77 2.29
CA PHE A 550 -16.07 -33.17 0.96
C PHE A 550 -15.76 -31.68 0.96
N ILE A 551 -16.32 -30.91 1.89
CA ILE A 551 -15.87 -29.55 2.19
C ILE A 551 -14.73 -29.67 3.21
N SER A 552 -13.51 -29.49 2.78
CA SER A 552 -12.33 -29.60 3.63
C SER A 552 -12.08 -28.34 4.48
N SER A 553 -12.43 -27.17 3.95
CA SER A 553 -12.31 -25.91 4.68
C SER A 553 -13.38 -24.91 4.22
N ALA A 554 -13.94 -24.19 5.19
CA ALA A 554 -14.83 -23.07 4.94
C ALA A 554 -14.51 -21.94 5.91
N LYS A 555 -14.22 -20.73 5.39
CA LYS A 555 -13.85 -19.55 6.18
C LYS A 555 -14.68 -18.36 5.74
N VAL A 556 -15.28 -17.66 6.69
CA VAL A 556 -15.86 -16.32 6.47
C VAL A 556 -14.97 -15.28 7.12
N TRP A 557 -14.91 -14.10 6.52
CA TRP A 557 -14.16 -12.99 7.07
C TRP A 557 -14.79 -11.66 6.66
N GLY A 558 -14.47 -10.61 7.41
CA GLY A 558 -14.91 -9.28 7.07
C GLY A 558 -14.06 -8.21 7.72
N SER A 559 -14.02 -7.06 7.08
CA SER A 559 -13.44 -5.84 7.59
C SER A 559 -14.45 -4.70 7.51
N TYR A 560 -14.36 -3.80 8.48
CA TYR A 560 -15.15 -2.58 8.54
C TYR A 560 -14.27 -1.42 8.99
N ALA A 561 -14.35 -0.31 8.28
CA ALA A 561 -13.74 0.95 8.67
C ALA A 561 -14.82 2.04 8.72
N TRP A 562 -14.89 2.71 9.85
CA TRP A 562 -15.66 3.94 10.03
C TRP A 562 -14.70 5.10 10.20
N HIS A 563 -14.89 6.16 9.39
CA HIS A 563 -14.06 7.35 9.36
C HIS A 563 -14.91 8.61 9.59
N ASP A 564 -14.54 9.36 10.61
CA ASP A 564 -15.08 10.68 10.90
C ASP A 564 -13.96 11.72 10.70
N PHE A 565 -13.63 11.99 9.43
CA PHE A 565 -12.51 12.83 9.02
C PHE A 565 -13.02 14.19 8.58
N HIS A 566 -12.55 15.25 9.26
CA HIS A 566 -12.96 16.62 9.05
C HIS A 566 -11.77 17.58 9.06
N TYR A 567 -11.89 18.69 8.36
CA TYR A 567 -11.03 19.83 8.61
C TYR A 567 -11.28 20.38 10.03
N GLY A 568 -10.19 20.73 10.73
CA GLY A 568 -10.25 21.58 11.90
C GLY A 568 -10.41 23.04 11.47
N ASP A 569 -9.45 23.89 11.83
CA ASP A 569 -9.45 25.28 11.32
C ASP A 569 -8.88 25.32 9.90
N PHE A 570 -9.75 25.61 8.93
CA PHE A 570 -9.35 25.78 7.54
C PHE A 570 -10.09 26.91 6.87
N LYS A 571 -9.42 28.09 6.79
CA LYS A 571 -9.96 29.30 6.15
C LYS A 571 -9.10 29.68 4.95
N GLN A 572 -9.74 30.00 3.85
CA GLN A 572 -9.17 30.65 2.68
C GLN A 572 -9.75 32.06 2.55
N VAL A 573 -9.12 32.94 1.76
CA VAL A 573 -9.41 34.37 1.70
C VAL A 573 -10.90 34.72 1.73
N ASN A 574 -11.77 33.93 1.07
CA ASN A 574 -13.20 34.18 0.97
C ASN A 574 -14.07 32.97 1.36
N SER A 575 -13.50 31.91 1.99
CA SER A 575 -14.22 30.68 2.28
C SER A 575 -13.74 30.05 3.59
N ASP A 576 -14.69 29.57 4.38
CA ASP A 576 -14.41 28.80 5.59
C ASP A 576 -14.83 27.34 5.35
N PHE A 577 -13.83 26.44 5.31
CA PHE A 577 -14.03 25.00 5.13
C PHE A 577 -13.90 24.22 6.43
N SER A 578 -13.76 24.92 7.55
CA SER A 578 -13.68 24.31 8.89
C SER A 578 -14.88 23.38 9.12
N LYS A 579 -14.62 22.20 9.71
CA LYS A 579 -15.60 21.13 9.98
C LYS A 579 -16.17 20.43 8.72
N ASN A 580 -15.80 20.81 7.51
CA ASN A 580 -16.15 20.05 6.32
C ASN A 580 -15.45 18.69 6.32
N LYS A 581 -16.08 17.67 5.73
CA LYS A 581 -15.48 16.36 5.55
C LYS A 581 -14.25 16.44 4.68
N LEU A 582 -13.23 15.68 5.04
CA LEU A 582 -12.04 15.55 4.20
C LEU A 582 -12.40 14.87 2.87
N PRO A 583 -11.99 15.44 1.72
CA PRO A 583 -12.19 14.79 0.44
C PRO A 583 -11.30 13.55 0.29
N GLY A 584 -11.75 12.60 -0.52
CA GLY A 584 -10.99 11.38 -0.84
C GLY A 584 -11.14 10.25 0.19
N ALA A 585 -11.85 10.45 1.30
CA ALA A 585 -12.10 9.41 2.30
C ALA A 585 -13.60 9.04 2.36
N ALA A 586 -13.90 7.75 2.27
CA ALA A 586 -15.26 7.24 2.48
C ALA A 586 -15.56 7.12 3.98
N PRO A 587 -16.70 7.61 4.47
CA PRO A 587 -17.07 7.47 5.88
C PRO A 587 -17.24 6.02 6.34
N ASN A 588 -17.74 5.15 5.47
CA ASN A 588 -17.93 3.74 5.78
C ASN A 588 -17.40 2.89 4.63
N VAL A 589 -16.59 1.89 4.97
CA VAL A 589 -16.11 0.85 4.04
C VAL A 589 -16.34 -0.51 4.68
N VAL A 590 -16.97 -1.43 3.95
CA VAL A 590 -17.18 -2.82 4.37
C VAL A 590 -16.63 -3.73 3.30
N VAL A 591 -15.77 -4.67 3.68
CA VAL A 591 -15.36 -5.76 2.80
C VAL A 591 -15.63 -7.08 3.51
N ALA A 592 -16.25 -8.04 2.82
CA ALA A 592 -16.55 -9.34 3.39
C ALA A 592 -16.28 -10.45 2.36
N GLY A 593 -15.94 -11.62 2.83
CA GLY A 593 -15.67 -12.73 1.94
C GLY A 593 -15.98 -14.10 2.53
N LEU A 594 -16.12 -15.04 1.61
CA LEU A 594 -16.28 -16.47 1.87
C LEU A 594 -15.25 -17.25 1.06
N ASP A 595 -14.52 -18.14 1.72
CA ASP A 595 -13.59 -19.07 1.10
C ASP A 595 -14.03 -20.50 1.39
N LEU A 596 -14.21 -21.29 0.34
CA LEU A 596 -14.57 -22.70 0.39
C LEU A 596 -13.51 -23.51 -0.34
N ASN A 597 -13.02 -24.59 0.29
CA ASN A 597 -12.15 -25.58 -0.32
C ASN A 597 -12.76 -26.96 -0.18
N THR A 598 -12.54 -27.81 -1.18
CA THR A 598 -12.97 -29.19 -1.16
C THR A 598 -11.76 -30.15 -1.12
N LYS A 599 -11.96 -31.34 -0.58
CA LYS A 599 -10.95 -32.41 -0.61
C LYS A 599 -10.49 -32.76 -2.03
N ALA A 600 -11.37 -32.61 -3.01
CA ALA A 600 -11.05 -32.88 -4.41
C ALA A 600 -10.11 -31.83 -5.04
N GLY A 601 -9.89 -30.68 -4.37
CA GLY A 601 -9.07 -29.57 -4.86
C GLY A 601 -9.85 -28.46 -5.54
N CYS A 602 -11.20 -28.54 -5.61
CA CYS A 602 -12.00 -27.39 -6.04
C CYS A 602 -12.03 -26.32 -4.94
N TYR A 603 -12.03 -25.06 -5.34
CA TYR A 603 -12.19 -23.96 -4.42
C TYR A 603 -13.09 -22.85 -4.99
N VAL A 604 -13.72 -22.11 -4.10
CA VAL A 604 -14.52 -20.92 -4.43
C VAL A 604 -14.17 -19.84 -3.43
N SER A 605 -13.91 -18.63 -3.93
CA SER A 605 -13.75 -17.43 -3.14
C SER A 605 -14.71 -16.35 -3.63
N VAL A 606 -15.49 -15.77 -2.71
CA VAL A 606 -16.42 -14.68 -3.00
C VAL A 606 -16.02 -13.47 -2.17
N THR A 607 -16.03 -12.28 -2.77
CA THR A 607 -15.71 -11.03 -2.07
C THR A 607 -16.78 -9.99 -2.39
N TYR A 608 -17.33 -9.38 -1.34
CA TYR A 608 -18.24 -8.25 -1.42
C TYR A 608 -17.54 -7.01 -0.86
N ASN A 609 -17.68 -5.88 -1.54
CA ASN A 609 -17.17 -4.58 -1.10
C ASN A 609 -18.31 -3.55 -1.17
N TYR A 610 -18.46 -2.78 -0.10
CA TYR A 610 -19.28 -1.57 -0.03
C TYR A 610 -18.40 -0.39 0.31
N THR A 611 -18.51 0.70 -0.44
CA THR A 611 -17.86 1.97 -0.17
C THR A 611 -18.90 3.08 -0.18
N ASP A 612 -18.95 3.86 0.88
CA ASP A 612 -19.87 4.99 1.01
C ASP A 612 -19.49 6.15 0.06
N LYS A 613 -20.36 7.15 -0.08
CA LYS A 613 -20.10 8.34 -0.88
C LYS A 613 -18.87 9.09 -0.39
N ILE A 614 -18.06 9.59 -1.33
CA ILE A 614 -16.79 10.27 -1.07
C ILE A 614 -16.90 11.74 -1.44
N ALA A 615 -16.55 12.67 -0.53
CA ALA A 615 -16.42 14.09 -0.86
C ALA A 615 -15.26 14.30 -1.84
N LEU A 616 -15.43 15.15 -2.86
CA LEU A 616 -14.47 15.35 -3.94
C LEU A 616 -13.78 16.71 -3.89
N ASN A 617 -14.26 17.61 -3.03
CA ASN A 617 -13.65 18.91 -2.81
C ASN A 617 -13.84 19.40 -1.38
N ASP A 618 -13.02 20.36 -0.96
CA ASP A 618 -13.01 20.91 0.40
C ASP A 618 -14.34 21.57 0.78
N ALA A 619 -15.07 22.12 -0.20
CA ALA A 619 -16.39 22.73 0.02
C ALA A 619 -17.51 21.70 0.23
N ASN A 620 -17.22 20.40 0.08
CA ASN A 620 -18.18 19.32 0.07
C ASN A 620 -19.36 19.53 -0.91
N ALA A 621 -19.11 20.26 -1.99
CA ALA A 621 -20.12 20.58 -3.02
C ALA A 621 -20.27 19.47 -4.07
N ALA A 622 -19.32 18.52 -4.15
CA ALA A 622 -19.33 17.41 -5.09
C ALA A 622 -18.99 16.10 -4.36
N TYR A 623 -19.65 15.01 -4.78
CA TYR A 623 -19.46 13.68 -4.22
C TYR A 623 -19.39 12.63 -5.31
N ALA A 624 -18.49 11.65 -5.16
CA ALA A 624 -18.63 10.36 -5.83
C ALA A 624 -19.73 9.53 -5.13
N ALA A 625 -20.55 8.85 -5.92
CA ALA A 625 -21.62 8.02 -5.38
C ALA A 625 -21.05 6.80 -4.62
N SER A 626 -21.80 6.31 -3.63
CA SER A 626 -21.54 5.02 -3.00
C SER A 626 -21.70 3.88 -4.01
N TYR A 627 -20.96 2.80 -3.81
CA TYR A 627 -20.99 1.65 -4.69
C TYR A 627 -20.88 0.32 -3.95
N ASN A 628 -21.37 -0.73 -4.62
CA ASN A 628 -21.26 -2.12 -4.18
C ASN A 628 -20.61 -2.94 -5.27
N LEU A 629 -19.63 -3.74 -4.93
CA LEU A 629 -18.93 -4.65 -5.84
C LEU A 629 -19.06 -6.07 -5.32
N LEU A 630 -19.22 -7.01 -6.23
CA LEU A 630 -19.15 -8.43 -5.96
C LEU A 630 -18.13 -9.05 -6.90
N GLY A 631 -17.14 -9.73 -6.34
CA GLY A 631 -16.17 -10.55 -7.08
C GLY A 631 -16.27 -12.01 -6.68
N ALA A 632 -15.98 -12.90 -7.61
CA ALA A 632 -15.92 -14.33 -7.35
C ALA A 632 -14.78 -14.98 -8.14
N ARG A 633 -14.11 -15.94 -7.52
CA ARG A 633 -13.12 -16.81 -8.15
C ARG A 633 -13.46 -18.26 -7.84
N LEU A 634 -13.41 -19.08 -8.84
CA LEU A 634 -13.52 -20.52 -8.72
C LEU A 634 -12.34 -21.18 -9.40
N GLY A 635 -11.87 -22.29 -8.86
CA GLY A 635 -10.74 -22.98 -9.46
C GLY A 635 -10.61 -24.41 -8.97
N TYR A 636 -9.67 -25.08 -9.59
CA TYR A 636 -9.29 -26.45 -9.28
C TYR A 636 -7.77 -26.53 -9.17
N LYS A 637 -7.29 -26.96 -8.02
CA LYS A 637 -5.88 -27.12 -7.71
C LYS A 637 -5.62 -28.57 -7.33
N LYS A 638 -4.63 -29.20 -7.97
CA LYS A 638 -4.31 -30.61 -7.74
C LYS A 638 -2.82 -30.87 -7.82
N ASP A 639 -2.35 -31.72 -6.92
CA ASP A 639 -1.04 -32.35 -7.06
C ASP A 639 -1.16 -33.49 -8.09
N VAL A 640 -0.64 -33.27 -9.29
CA VAL A 640 -0.61 -34.23 -10.40
C VAL A 640 0.38 -35.36 -10.06
N SER A 641 1.47 -35.02 -9.38
CA SER A 641 2.45 -35.94 -8.81
C SER A 641 3.07 -35.29 -7.54
N LYS A 642 3.96 -36.01 -6.85
CA LYS A 642 4.70 -35.45 -5.71
C LYS A 642 5.46 -34.17 -6.04
N LYS A 643 5.89 -34.02 -7.30
CA LYS A 643 6.69 -32.88 -7.77
C LYS A 643 5.89 -31.84 -8.57
N ILE A 644 4.67 -32.15 -9.00
CA ILE A 644 3.91 -31.32 -9.91
C ILE A 644 2.58 -30.92 -9.31
N ASN A 645 2.36 -29.63 -9.12
CA ASN A 645 1.08 -29.02 -8.77
C ASN A 645 0.56 -28.19 -9.95
N ALA A 646 -0.69 -28.36 -10.30
CA ALA A 646 -1.37 -27.59 -11.34
C ALA A 646 -2.65 -26.96 -10.79
N GLU A 647 -2.94 -25.74 -11.25
CA GLU A 647 -4.13 -24.98 -10.90
C GLU A 647 -4.73 -24.36 -12.15
N ILE A 648 -6.05 -24.45 -12.30
CA ILE A 648 -6.81 -23.68 -13.26
C ILE A 648 -7.89 -22.90 -12.53
N PHE A 649 -8.18 -21.68 -12.98
CA PHE A 649 -9.20 -20.84 -12.36
C PHE A 649 -9.94 -19.97 -13.36
N ALA A 650 -11.14 -19.56 -12.97
CA ALA A 650 -11.90 -18.49 -13.58
C ALA A 650 -12.32 -17.49 -12.49
N ALA A 651 -12.35 -16.21 -12.82
CA ALA A 651 -12.79 -15.17 -11.91
C ALA A 651 -13.64 -14.13 -12.64
N ALA A 652 -14.50 -13.47 -11.89
CA ALA A 652 -15.31 -12.36 -12.33
C ALA A 652 -15.26 -11.28 -11.27
N ASP A 653 -14.94 -10.03 -11.70
CA ASP A 653 -14.96 -8.85 -10.85
C ASP A 653 -16.14 -7.94 -11.22
N ASN A 654 -16.61 -7.16 -10.25
CA ASN A 654 -17.75 -6.27 -10.42
C ASN A 654 -18.96 -6.97 -11.09
N ILE A 655 -19.36 -8.13 -10.55
CA ILE A 655 -20.43 -8.98 -11.09
C ILE A 655 -21.76 -8.18 -11.21
N PHE A 656 -21.98 -7.20 -10.33
CA PHE A 656 -23.16 -6.33 -10.37
C PHE A 656 -23.15 -5.32 -11.51
N ASP A 657 -22.03 -5.17 -12.23
CA ASP A 657 -21.82 -4.20 -13.31
C ASP A 657 -22.05 -2.75 -12.85
N THR A 658 -21.65 -2.47 -11.63
CA THR A 658 -21.79 -1.14 -11.03
C THR A 658 -20.85 -0.16 -11.69
N ASN A 659 -21.34 0.99 -12.13
CA ASN A 659 -20.51 2.12 -12.53
C ASN A 659 -19.97 2.82 -11.28
N TYR A 660 -18.67 2.88 -11.15
CA TYR A 660 -17.99 3.54 -10.03
C TYR A 660 -16.70 4.23 -10.48
N SER A 661 -16.24 5.16 -9.69
CA SER A 661 -14.98 5.87 -9.92
C SER A 661 -13.93 5.39 -8.93
N LEU A 662 -12.75 5.05 -9.42
CA LEU A 662 -11.64 4.57 -8.62
C LEU A 662 -10.46 5.54 -8.77
N GLY A 663 -10.00 6.11 -7.64
CA GLY A 663 -8.94 7.11 -7.66
C GLY A 663 -9.41 8.48 -8.16
N ASN A 664 -10.41 9.04 -7.49
CA ASN A 664 -10.95 10.35 -7.80
C ASN A 664 -9.88 11.45 -7.69
N ASP A 665 -9.90 12.43 -8.60
CA ASP A 665 -9.07 13.63 -8.52
C ASP A 665 -9.75 14.64 -7.59
N ILE A 666 -9.28 14.74 -6.36
CA ILE A 666 -9.85 15.68 -5.38
C ILE A 666 -9.42 17.12 -5.69
N ASN A 667 -10.27 18.08 -5.37
CA ASN A 667 -10.05 19.52 -5.62
C ASN A 667 -9.69 19.86 -7.09
N ALA A 668 -10.09 19.00 -8.03
CA ALA A 668 -9.77 19.18 -9.43
C ALA A 668 -10.51 20.37 -10.06
N ALA A 669 -9.81 21.11 -10.92
CA ALA A 669 -10.39 22.23 -11.64
C ALA A 669 -11.57 21.79 -12.54
N VAL A 670 -12.55 22.66 -12.68
CA VAL A 670 -13.72 22.46 -13.58
C VAL A 670 -14.53 21.20 -13.29
N GLY A 671 -14.45 20.66 -12.05
CA GLY A 671 -15.20 19.48 -11.64
C GLY A 671 -14.79 18.17 -12.31
N ARG A 672 -13.53 18.06 -12.77
CA ARG A 672 -12.96 16.84 -13.39
C ARG A 672 -12.49 15.88 -12.31
N TYR A 673 -13.40 15.28 -11.60
CA TYR A 673 -13.11 14.43 -10.45
C TYR A 673 -13.07 12.94 -10.77
N TYR A 674 -13.73 12.48 -11.84
CA TYR A 674 -14.13 11.08 -12.00
C TYR A 674 -13.15 10.31 -12.89
N ASN A 675 -12.57 9.25 -12.35
CA ASN A 675 -11.81 8.24 -13.07
C ASN A 675 -12.59 6.93 -13.08
N ALA A 676 -13.27 6.63 -14.20
CA ALA A 676 -14.13 5.47 -14.32
C ALA A 676 -13.33 4.17 -14.17
N ALA A 677 -13.78 3.31 -13.25
CA ALA A 677 -13.26 1.97 -13.07
C ALA A 677 -13.95 0.97 -14.02
N PRO A 678 -13.33 -0.20 -14.26
CA PRO A 678 -13.93 -1.24 -15.11
C PRO A 678 -15.29 -1.68 -14.59
N GLY A 679 -16.27 -1.81 -15.51
CA GLY A 679 -17.51 -2.55 -15.29
C GLY A 679 -17.24 -4.04 -15.06
N ARG A 680 -18.25 -4.88 -15.20
CA ARG A 680 -18.09 -6.34 -15.08
C ARG A 680 -16.99 -6.85 -16.00
N ASN A 681 -16.05 -7.60 -15.44
CA ASN A 681 -14.93 -8.16 -16.18
C ASN A 681 -14.63 -9.58 -15.73
N TYR A 682 -13.95 -10.34 -16.59
CA TYR A 682 -13.71 -11.75 -16.40
C TYR A 682 -12.25 -12.08 -16.66
N MET A 683 -11.76 -13.11 -16.01
CA MET A 683 -10.43 -13.65 -16.25
C MET A 683 -10.41 -15.17 -16.09
N VAL A 684 -9.52 -15.81 -16.83
CA VAL A 684 -9.18 -17.22 -16.69
C VAL A 684 -7.68 -17.36 -16.58
N GLY A 685 -7.21 -18.33 -15.83
CA GLY A 685 -5.79 -18.53 -15.67
C GLY A 685 -5.40 -19.94 -15.31
N MET A 686 -4.12 -20.22 -15.49
CA MET A 686 -3.50 -21.47 -15.10
C MET A 686 -2.18 -21.19 -14.36
N VAL A 687 -1.86 -22.03 -13.41
CA VAL A 687 -0.58 -21.99 -12.69
C VAL A 687 -0.03 -23.41 -12.65
N PHE A 688 1.21 -23.52 -13.00
CA PHE A 688 1.98 -24.76 -12.95
C PHE A 688 3.15 -24.58 -12.00
N ARG A 689 3.36 -25.56 -11.09
CA ARG A 689 4.46 -25.55 -10.14
C ARG A 689 5.16 -26.91 -10.19
N PHE A 690 6.46 -26.86 -10.40
CA PHE A 690 7.34 -28.02 -10.31
C PHE A 690 8.29 -27.80 -9.13
N ASN A 691 8.24 -28.69 -8.15
CA ASN A 691 9.14 -28.70 -6.98
C ASN A 691 10.12 -29.87 -7.15
N ASN A 692 11.40 -29.60 -6.91
CA ASN A 692 12.45 -30.58 -7.17
C ASN A 692 12.82 -31.41 -5.92
N ASP A 693 12.09 -31.22 -4.81
CA ASP A 693 12.32 -31.94 -3.54
C ASP A 693 11.74 -33.35 -3.54
#